data_1b7a0452928de91d0a9683d7d073f444
#
_entry.id   1b7a0452928de91d0a9683d7d073f444
#
_cell.length_a   1.000
_cell.length_b   1.000
_cell.length_c   1.000
_cell.angle_alpha   90.00
_cell.angle_beta   90.00
_cell.angle_gamma   90.00
#
_symmetry.space_group_name_H-M   'P 1'
#
loop_
_entity.id
_entity.type
_entity.pdbx_description
1 polymer ?
#
loop_
_entity_poly.entity_id
_entity_poly.type
_entity_poly.pdbx_seq_one_letter_code
_entity_poly.pdbx_strand_id
1 'polypeptide(L)'
;MNKQKIGFFIAAALATAAAAAAEPQAESAAAEPAELPLIVVTGSSIPTTPDAVAVPVETLTAAQLEASGVGSNALEILRKEIPAFQGRSNAGTSNANNNNQNTAGGSQVQLRNLPTLVLVNGRRVATSGIGAVNGKNFVDVNQIPAAAIDHVEVLTDGASSIYGSDAVGGVVNFILKSDYRGLATGARAASGADYGEWSAFATGGTPVGAGHITATLNYSHTDPLFQSDRSFSSPLYGKTSNLPGTVSGAADILSAGISSPSAKNPTGVNATAPSLAALVANGTYMPTTPARVAAGFDISPYQTMLLKQDLASFTSSFDLPIADRHRLTLFGDAMVSQDRSWTKWAPVAATGNTVPVDAPYNPLTTAFPGVTFSYLPNPHDFYDTVTATRITAGLRGEISHDWTWESALVYSESDLQQQQTNLIYKPNLALAIAGGFNAAGQPVAGGPFSDVHTGYSLNGPLALQPALDPFATAAGLVPGSLANLYGTEVINAVSQLESWDGKIVGRLGKLPAGEVGLALGATVRRELLSGHTDPNGRVTDPVTGAFGVNSQYWIGGTFADPFAAHRTISGAFVEVRVPLASEAWNIPVFRAFDLTAAERSEHYSDAGNSNVPKLGFRWQPFDQQLTLRGNYAKSFLAPNLYSEYGPTDTRQVGGAVIPNAFPGQGLPPEPFNGEDGNNPNLKPATSISRTIGFVLKPGFVRNLNLTADYSNIDLRGFQAGIGFNNILQSINTQGSASPYFANLAIGSFPGQAGASNPFGTPGTLLTYLKGGLANAANLYVIDRFQNNAELIEKSWTVGAFYSIATAHAGTFELGTTGSVFDSFTFLDLPLPGHTFIQYAGNATNAGVFGGTLPKWHFYTTLVWSSNDLHLEVANSYLSAVTDTGANGVSPPLPVSRYSAFDLRAAYDWGKLTMAMGVNNVTNRMPPLAPRTFSDNNADIATYSPIGRLLYATVTVKL
;
A
#
# COMPACT_ATOMS: atom_id res chain seq x y z
N MET A 1 -13.33 -17.96 16.53
CA MET A 1 -13.73 -17.48 17.89
C MET A 1 -15.10 -18.08 18.25
N ASN A 2 -15.23 -18.70 19.42
CA ASN A 2 -16.45 -19.42 19.80
C ASN A 2 -17.65 -18.46 19.92
N LYS A 3 -18.80 -18.81 19.33
CA LYS A 3 -20.05 -18.04 19.38
C LYS A 3 -20.49 -17.56 20.81
N GLN A 4 -19.96 -18.21 21.84
CA GLN A 4 -20.16 -17.81 23.24
C GLN A 4 -19.45 -16.51 23.67
N LYS A 5 -18.36 -16.10 23.01
CA LYS A 5 -17.64 -14.86 23.37
C LYS A 5 -18.33 -13.59 22.86
N ILE A 6 -19.04 -13.67 21.74
CA ILE A 6 -19.81 -12.53 21.18
C ILE A 6 -21.00 -12.18 22.07
N GLY A 7 -21.68 -13.20 22.62
CA GLY A 7 -22.80 -12.99 23.54
C GLY A 7 -22.41 -12.32 24.88
N PHE A 8 -21.17 -12.50 25.33
CA PHE A 8 -20.71 -11.95 26.61
C PHE A 8 -20.37 -10.44 26.51
N PHE A 9 -19.84 -9.98 25.36
CA PHE A 9 -19.53 -8.56 25.14
C PHE A 9 -20.80 -7.71 24.93
N ILE A 10 -21.78 -8.24 24.20
CA ILE A 10 -23.08 -7.56 24.04
C ILE A 10 -23.81 -7.48 25.36
N ALA A 11 -23.75 -8.52 26.21
CA ALA A 11 -24.35 -8.54 27.54
C ALA A 11 -23.64 -7.59 28.52
N ALA A 12 -22.32 -7.40 28.44
CA ALA A 12 -21.58 -6.46 29.28
C ALA A 12 -21.88 -4.99 28.92
N ALA A 13 -22.01 -4.68 27.61
CA ALA A 13 -22.40 -3.35 27.14
C ALA A 13 -23.86 -3.00 27.52
N LEU A 14 -24.78 -3.97 27.52
CA LEU A 14 -26.16 -3.81 27.96
C LEU A 14 -26.30 -3.65 29.48
N ALA A 15 -25.41 -4.27 30.26
CA ALA A 15 -25.46 -4.15 31.74
C ALA A 15 -24.99 -2.77 32.23
N THR A 16 -24.09 -2.09 31.51
CA THR A 16 -23.67 -0.71 31.82
C THR A 16 -24.71 0.33 31.40
N ALA A 17 -25.51 0.05 30.36
CA ALA A 17 -26.54 0.96 29.87
C ALA A 17 -27.77 1.06 30.80
N ALA A 18 -28.08 0.02 31.56
CA ALA A 18 -29.27 0.00 32.48
C ALA A 18 -29.15 0.92 33.71
N ALA A 19 -27.95 1.43 34.00
CA ALA A 19 -27.70 2.29 35.16
C ALA A 19 -27.84 3.80 34.91
N ALA A 20 -28.05 4.26 33.66
CA ALA A 20 -27.93 5.67 33.28
C ALA A 20 -29.25 6.35 32.84
N ALA A 21 -30.42 5.75 33.04
CA ALA A 21 -31.72 6.32 32.64
C ALA A 21 -32.39 7.13 33.75
N ALA A 22 -32.17 8.45 33.81
CA ALA A 22 -33.04 9.40 34.52
C ALA A 22 -32.92 10.83 33.98
N GLU A 23 -34.06 11.36 33.59
CA GLU A 23 -34.59 12.73 33.43
C GLU A 23 -34.43 13.44 32.06
N PRO A 24 -35.54 14.00 31.52
CA PRO A 24 -35.59 14.73 30.26
C PRO A 24 -35.47 16.24 30.46
N GLN A 25 -34.77 16.94 29.57
CA GLN A 25 -34.83 18.40 29.45
C GLN A 25 -35.28 18.88 28.07
N ALA A 26 -35.92 20.03 28.09
CA ALA A 26 -36.86 20.61 27.15
C ALA A 26 -36.28 21.14 25.82
N GLU A 27 -37.19 21.18 24.84
CA GLU A 27 -37.13 21.83 23.52
C GLU A 27 -36.49 23.22 23.48
N SER A 28 -35.69 23.45 22.45
CA SER A 28 -35.22 24.79 22.04
C SER A 28 -35.65 25.10 20.60
N ALA A 29 -36.15 26.32 20.46
CA ALA A 29 -36.76 26.89 19.26
C ALA A 29 -35.78 27.00 18.08
N ALA A 30 -36.36 27.00 16.88
CA ALA A 30 -35.67 27.16 15.61
C ALA A 30 -34.82 28.45 15.52
N ALA A 31 -33.53 28.30 15.29
CA ALA A 31 -32.60 29.39 15.03
C ALA A 31 -32.57 29.76 13.54
N GLU A 32 -32.46 31.06 13.26
CA GLU A 32 -32.15 31.60 11.92
C GLU A 32 -30.88 30.96 11.34
N PRO A 33 -30.73 30.91 10.00
CA PRO A 33 -29.54 30.30 9.41
C PRO A 33 -28.28 31.07 9.83
N ALA A 34 -27.51 30.47 10.73
CA ALA A 34 -26.24 31.01 11.13
C ALA A 34 -25.29 31.07 9.93
N GLU A 35 -24.62 32.22 9.73
CA GLU A 35 -23.50 32.32 8.82
C GLU A 35 -22.49 31.21 9.16
N LEU A 36 -22.15 30.36 8.20
CA LEU A 36 -21.17 29.28 8.40
C LEU A 36 -19.86 29.92 8.89
N PRO A 37 -19.27 29.44 9.98
CA PRO A 37 -18.02 29.97 10.47
C PRO A 37 -16.95 29.84 9.37
N LEU A 38 -16.11 30.88 9.21
CA LEU A 38 -14.94 30.85 8.37
C LEU A 38 -13.95 29.81 8.95
N ILE A 39 -13.72 28.74 8.21
CA ILE A 39 -12.79 27.67 8.59
C ILE A 39 -11.63 27.61 7.59
N VAL A 40 -10.48 27.10 8.01
CA VAL A 40 -9.39 26.75 7.10
C VAL A 40 -9.75 25.40 6.50
N VAL A 41 -10.02 25.39 5.21
CA VAL A 41 -10.35 24.17 4.44
C VAL A 41 -9.09 23.67 3.76
N THR A 42 -8.89 22.37 3.69
CA THR A 42 -7.74 21.77 2.96
C THR A 42 -7.64 22.33 1.54
N GLY A 43 -6.44 22.77 1.15
CA GLY A 43 -6.18 23.37 -0.17
C GLY A 43 -6.06 24.89 -0.19
N SER A 44 -6.32 25.59 0.94
CA SER A 44 -6.03 27.02 1.14
C SER A 44 -5.59 27.26 2.59
N SER A 45 -4.68 28.19 2.77
CA SER A 45 -4.30 28.70 4.09
C SER A 45 -5.13 29.93 4.51
N ILE A 46 -5.83 30.54 3.57
CA ILE A 46 -6.70 31.70 3.80
C ILE A 46 -8.08 31.18 4.25
N PRO A 47 -8.58 31.55 5.45
CA PRO A 47 -9.89 31.12 5.91
C PRO A 47 -11.00 31.47 4.92
N THR A 48 -11.83 30.48 4.62
CA THR A 48 -12.90 30.60 3.64
C THR A 48 -14.04 29.62 3.98
N THR A 49 -15.18 29.74 3.30
CA THR A 49 -16.21 28.70 3.37
C THR A 49 -15.89 27.57 2.40
N PRO A 50 -16.34 26.35 2.66
CA PRO A 50 -16.10 25.21 1.75
C PRO A 50 -16.57 25.48 0.30
N ASP A 51 -17.67 26.21 0.13
CA ASP A 51 -18.19 26.60 -1.17
C ASP A 51 -17.38 27.71 -1.88
N ALA A 52 -16.47 28.37 -1.17
CA ALA A 52 -15.66 29.47 -1.70
C ALA A 52 -14.25 29.05 -2.11
N VAL A 53 -13.90 27.78 -2.02
CA VAL A 53 -12.60 27.25 -2.48
C VAL A 53 -12.63 27.03 -3.99
N ALA A 54 -11.55 27.42 -4.67
CA ALA A 54 -11.39 27.22 -6.12
C ALA A 54 -11.16 25.75 -6.53
N VAL A 55 -11.00 24.86 -5.58
CA VAL A 55 -10.72 23.43 -5.79
C VAL A 55 -11.79 22.55 -5.12
N PRO A 56 -12.08 21.36 -5.66
CA PRO A 56 -13.03 20.45 -5.04
C PRO A 56 -12.47 19.86 -3.75
N VAL A 57 -13.15 20.08 -2.65
CA VAL A 57 -12.89 19.42 -1.36
C VAL A 57 -14.11 18.61 -0.97
N GLU A 58 -13.93 17.35 -0.75
CA GLU A 58 -14.94 16.43 -0.24
C GLU A 58 -14.71 16.20 1.25
N THR A 59 -15.75 16.32 2.06
CA THR A 59 -15.66 16.16 3.52
C THR A 59 -16.50 14.97 3.95
N LEU A 60 -15.88 14.02 4.64
CA LEU A 60 -16.56 12.92 5.32
C LEU A 60 -16.66 13.23 6.80
N THR A 61 -17.87 13.41 7.30
CA THR A 61 -18.16 13.67 8.71
C THR A 61 -18.02 12.41 9.56
N ALA A 62 -17.85 12.57 10.88
CA ALA A 62 -17.83 11.45 11.82
C ALA A 62 -19.10 10.56 11.71
N ALA A 63 -20.26 11.16 11.45
CA ALA A 63 -21.51 10.44 11.25
C ALA A 63 -21.49 9.55 10.00
N GLN A 64 -20.94 10.04 8.89
CA GLN A 64 -20.75 9.24 7.66
C GLN A 64 -19.71 8.13 7.85
N LEU A 65 -18.60 8.42 8.56
CA LEU A 65 -17.60 7.39 8.91
C LEU A 65 -18.25 6.26 9.72
N GLU A 66 -19.07 6.57 10.71
CA GLU A 66 -19.81 5.60 11.51
C GLU A 66 -20.90 4.88 10.69
N ALA A 67 -21.59 5.59 9.81
CA ALA A 67 -22.64 5.05 8.95
C ALA A 67 -22.11 4.08 7.88
N SER A 68 -20.86 4.19 7.49
CA SER A 68 -20.24 3.32 6.47
C SER A 68 -20.38 1.82 6.74
N GLY A 69 -20.62 1.43 8.00
CA GLY A 69 -20.71 0.03 8.43
C GLY A 69 -19.37 -0.71 8.33
N VAL A 70 -18.28 -0.01 8.05
CA VAL A 70 -16.92 -0.52 8.11
C VAL A 70 -16.40 -0.41 9.55
N GLY A 71 -15.51 -1.30 9.96
CA GLY A 71 -14.93 -1.29 11.29
C GLY A 71 -13.98 -0.10 11.51
N SER A 72 -12.85 -0.35 12.11
CA SER A 72 -11.89 0.70 12.49
C SER A 72 -10.90 1.09 11.40
N ASN A 73 -10.93 0.46 10.23
CA ASN A 73 -9.98 0.70 9.15
C ASN A 73 -10.35 1.95 8.34
N ALA A 74 -9.58 3.02 8.51
CA ALA A 74 -9.83 4.29 7.82
C ALA A 74 -9.73 4.16 6.29
N LEU A 75 -8.82 3.35 5.75
CA LEU A 75 -8.70 3.14 4.31
C LEU A 75 -9.96 2.50 3.73
N GLU A 76 -10.50 1.46 4.35
CA GLU A 76 -11.70 0.77 3.85
C GLU A 76 -12.93 1.68 3.89
N ILE A 77 -13.03 2.55 4.92
CA ILE A 77 -14.07 3.59 4.98
C ILE A 77 -13.93 4.54 3.78
N LEU A 78 -12.72 5.07 3.56
CA LEU A 78 -12.46 6.01 2.45
C LEU A 78 -12.74 5.38 1.09
N ARG A 79 -12.31 4.12 0.88
CA ARG A 79 -12.55 3.40 -0.39
C ARG A 79 -14.02 3.16 -0.68
N LYS A 80 -14.82 2.95 0.37
CA LYS A 80 -16.26 2.77 0.25
C LYS A 80 -16.96 4.09 -0.06
N GLU A 81 -16.70 5.12 0.71
CA GLU A 81 -17.41 6.39 0.68
C GLU A 81 -16.98 7.30 -0.48
N ILE A 82 -15.69 7.24 -0.89
CA ILE A 82 -15.10 8.13 -1.89
C ILE A 82 -14.59 7.33 -3.08
N PRO A 83 -15.33 7.27 -4.19
CA PRO A 83 -14.98 6.52 -5.39
C PRO A 83 -13.63 6.89 -6.05
N ALA A 84 -13.04 8.01 -5.69
CA ALA A 84 -11.71 8.41 -6.15
C ALA A 84 -10.57 7.56 -5.56
N PHE A 85 -10.80 6.83 -4.44
CA PHE A 85 -9.82 5.87 -3.89
C PHE A 85 -9.89 4.56 -4.67
N GLN A 86 -9.20 4.49 -5.79
CA GLN A 86 -9.13 3.34 -6.67
C GLN A 86 -7.67 2.94 -6.93
N GLY A 87 -7.51 1.68 -7.36
CA GLY A 87 -6.22 1.13 -7.75
C GLY A 87 -5.58 0.22 -6.69
N ARG A 88 -4.64 -0.59 -7.15
CA ARG A 88 -3.99 -1.62 -6.34
C ARG A 88 -3.09 -1.05 -5.23
N SER A 89 -2.61 0.16 -5.39
CA SER A 89 -1.79 0.82 -4.39
C SER A 89 -2.53 1.14 -3.09
N ASN A 90 -3.85 0.99 -3.07
CA ASN A 90 -4.69 1.05 -1.88
C ASN A 90 -4.94 -0.34 -1.28
N ALA A 91 -4.00 -1.26 -1.39
CA ALA A 91 -4.18 -2.67 -1.04
C ALA A 91 -4.52 -2.92 0.44
N GLY A 92 -4.16 -1.99 1.32
CA GLY A 92 -4.53 -2.03 2.73
C GLY A 92 -4.19 -3.36 3.39
N THR A 93 -5.12 -3.82 4.19
CA THR A 93 -5.01 -5.06 4.97
C THR A 93 -5.04 -6.35 4.15
N SER A 94 -5.23 -6.31 2.85
CA SER A 94 -5.37 -7.48 1.98
C SER A 94 -4.04 -8.09 1.53
N ASN A 95 -2.99 -8.05 2.34
CA ASN A 95 -1.68 -8.13 1.80
C ASN A 95 -0.86 -9.34 2.18
N ALA A 96 -1.38 -10.51 1.95
CA ALA A 96 -0.62 -11.74 2.12
C ALA A 96 0.03 -12.27 0.85
N ASN A 97 0.03 -11.52 -0.24
CA ASN A 97 0.30 -12.08 -1.54
C ASN A 97 1.51 -11.39 -2.16
N ASN A 98 2.43 -12.16 -2.72
CA ASN A 98 3.67 -11.71 -3.35
C ASN A 98 3.48 -10.61 -4.41
N ASN A 99 2.31 -10.54 -5.03
CA ASN A 99 1.97 -9.53 -6.01
C ASN A 99 1.42 -8.24 -5.40
N ASN A 100 1.11 -8.22 -4.11
CA ASN A 100 0.47 -7.11 -3.41
C ASN A 100 1.43 -6.29 -2.56
N GLN A 101 2.69 -6.16 -2.91
CA GLN A 101 3.61 -5.25 -2.24
C GLN A 101 3.57 -5.41 -0.72
N ASN A 102 4.57 -6.01 -0.11
CA ASN A 102 4.66 -6.17 1.34
C ASN A 102 4.60 -4.80 2.04
N THR A 103 3.44 -4.48 2.63
CA THR A 103 3.23 -3.26 3.42
C THR A 103 3.34 -3.51 4.92
N ALA A 104 3.73 -4.72 5.33
CA ALA A 104 3.77 -5.14 6.73
C ALA A 104 2.44 -4.85 7.47
N GLY A 105 1.32 -5.16 6.83
CA GLY A 105 -0.02 -4.90 7.35
C GLY A 105 -0.51 -3.46 7.20
N GLY A 106 0.32 -2.52 6.77
CA GLY A 106 -0.03 -1.11 6.65
C GLY A 106 -0.99 -0.81 5.50
N SER A 107 -1.79 0.24 5.66
CA SER A 107 -2.78 0.73 4.69
C SER A 107 -2.31 1.99 3.99
N GLN A 108 -2.09 1.90 2.69
CA GLN A 108 -1.71 3.04 1.85
C GLN A 108 -2.94 3.71 1.24
N VAL A 109 -3.00 5.04 1.31
CA VAL A 109 -4.05 5.86 0.67
C VAL A 109 -3.53 6.45 -0.63
N GLN A 110 -4.26 6.25 -1.73
CA GLN A 110 -3.99 6.90 -3.01
C GLN A 110 -5.28 7.32 -3.72
N LEU A 111 -5.38 8.58 -4.07
CA LEU A 111 -6.45 9.12 -4.90
C LEU A 111 -6.15 8.86 -6.37
N ARG A 112 -7.10 8.24 -7.09
CA ARG A 112 -6.99 7.95 -8.52
C ARG A 112 -5.71 7.19 -8.90
N ASN A 113 -5.22 6.33 -7.98
CA ASN A 113 -3.97 5.57 -8.14
C ASN A 113 -2.71 6.46 -8.28
N LEU A 114 -2.74 7.69 -7.75
CA LEU A 114 -1.66 8.67 -7.81
C LEU A 114 -1.05 8.93 -6.42
N PRO A 115 0.23 9.38 -6.35
CA PRO A 115 0.83 9.83 -5.10
C PRO A 115 -0.05 10.85 -4.41
N THR A 116 -0.39 10.59 -3.14
CA THR A 116 -1.36 11.36 -2.35
C THR A 116 -0.75 11.69 -1.00
N LEU A 117 -0.83 12.95 -0.61
CA LEU A 117 -0.33 13.41 0.67
C LEU A 117 -1.35 13.13 1.78
N VAL A 118 -0.89 12.52 2.87
CA VAL A 118 -1.69 12.30 4.08
C VAL A 118 -1.26 13.28 5.17
N LEU A 119 -2.25 13.90 5.79
CA LEU A 119 -2.06 14.86 6.89
C LEU A 119 -2.93 14.46 8.08
N VAL A 120 -2.49 14.84 9.28
CA VAL A 120 -3.28 14.85 10.51
C VAL A 120 -3.29 16.28 11.06
N ASN A 121 -4.47 16.86 11.23
CA ASN A 121 -4.65 18.26 11.65
C ASN A 121 -3.83 19.24 10.77
N GLY A 122 -3.81 19.00 9.44
CA GLY A 122 -3.10 19.82 8.47
C GLY A 122 -1.57 19.66 8.43
N ARG A 123 -0.99 18.71 9.18
CA ARG A 123 0.45 18.48 9.29
C ARG A 123 0.84 17.06 8.89
N ARG A 124 2.04 16.94 8.32
CA ARG A 124 2.59 15.65 7.85
C ARG A 124 2.78 14.65 8.99
N VAL A 125 2.77 13.39 8.63
CA VAL A 125 3.01 12.21 9.47
C VAL A 125 4.22 11.46 8.92
N ALA A 126 4.98 10.77 9.77
CA ALA A 126 6.05 9.87 9.33
C ALA A 126 5.50 8.78 8.40
N THR A 127 6.28 8.45 7.40
CA THR A 127 5.94 7.33 6.50
C THR A 127 6.19 5.99 7.18
N SER A 128 5.71 4.89 6.62
CA SER A 128 6.04 3.55 7.08
C SER A 128 7.55 3.33 7.05
N GLY A 129 8.08 2.61 8.04
CA GLY A 129 9.49 2.23 8.11
C GLY A 129 9.91 1.25 7.02
N ILE A 130 8.98 0.47 6.49
CA ILE A 130 9.18 -0.37 5.32
C ILE A 130 8.56 0.34 4.09
N GLY A 131 9.36 0.49 3.04
CA GLY A 131 8.83 0.92 1.76
C GLY A 131 8.00 -0.22 1.15
N ALA A 132 6.86 0.11 0.56
CA ALA A 132 6.18 -0.83 -0.32
C ALA A 132 7.12 -1.28 -1.44
N VAL A 133 6.92 -2.48 -1.97
CA VAL A 133 7.69 -3.02 -3.10
C VAL A 133 7.82 -1.95 -4.20
N ASN A 134 8.97 -1.83 -4.82
CA ASN A 134 9.36 -0.77 -5.76
C ASN A 134 9.67 0.59 -5.12
N GLY A 135 10.09 0.63 -3.86
CA GLY A 135 10.60 1.83 -3.22
C GLY A 135 9.54 2.91 -2.92
N LYS A 136 8.27 2.55 -2.85
CA LYS A 136 7.20 3.51 -2.53
C LYS A 136 7.12 3.74 -1.02
N ASN A 137 7.30 4.98 -0.59
CA ASN A 137 6.96 5.40 0.76
C ASN A 137 5.46 5.69 0.85
N PHE A 138 4.84 5.34 1.97
CA PHE A 138 3.45 5.67 2.26
C PHE A 138 3.26 5.96 3.75
N VAL A 139 2.25 6.74 4.07
CA VAL A 139 1.76 6.89 5.44
C VAL A 139 0.77 5.76 5.73
N ASP A 140 1.02 5.01 6.77
CA ASP A 140 0.11 3.97 7.21
C ASP A 140 -1.10 4.58 7.96
N VAL A 141 -2.25 4.62 7.29
CA VAL A 141 -3.47 5.21 7.87
C VAL A 141 -4.17 4.31 8.89
N ASN A 142 -3.76 3.05 9.07
CA ASN A 142 -4.23 2.22 10.17
C ASN A 142 -3.90 2.84 11.53
N GLN A 143 -2.81 3.61 11.58
CA GLN A 143 -2.36 4.28 12.80
C GLN A 143 -3.30 5.41 13.25
N ILE A 144 -4.24 5.83 12.41
CA ILE A 144 -5.20 6.90 12.69
C ILE A 144 -6.55 6.26 13.04
N PRO A 145 -6.93 6.15 14.33
CA PRO A 145 -8.15 5.44 14.72
C PRO A 145 -9.41 6.21 14.29
N ALA A 146 -10.31 5.53 13.58
CA ALA A 146 -11.55 6.12 13.09
C ALA A 146 -12.38 6.79 14.22
N ALA A 147 -12.36 6.22 15.43
CA ALA A 147 -13.06 6.78 16.58
C ALA A 147 -12.56 8.16 17.04
N ALA A 148 -11.30 8.50 16.76
CA ALA A 148 -10.71 9.81 17.08
C ALA A 148 -10.93 10.86 16.00
N ILE A 149 -11.41 10.48 14.82
CA ILE A 149 -11.61 11.38 13.68
C ILE A 149 -12.91 12.16 13.88
N ASP A 150 -12.83 13.47 13.73
CA ASP A 150 -14.00 14.37 13.65
C ASP A 150 -14.55 14.38 12.23
N HIS A 151 -13.68 14.63 11.26
CA HIS A 151 -13.99 14.53 9.83
C HIS A 151 -12.71 14.31 9.02
N VAL A 152 -12.87 13.88 7.77
CA VAL A 152 -11.78 13.75 6.80
C VAL A 152 -12.05 14.71 5.66
N GLU A 153 -11.08 15.55 5.33
CA GLU A 153 -11.10 16.42 4.17
C GLU A 153 -10.26 15.80 3.04
N VAL A 154 -10.86 15.62 1.89
CA VAL A 154 -10.22 15.05 0.71
C VAL A 154 -10.19 16.06 -0.41
N LEU A 155 -9.00 16.55 -0.72
CA LEU A 155 -8.76 17.45 -1.84
C LEU A 155 -8.29 16.62 -3.05
N THR A 156 -9.08 16.61 -4.10
CA THR A 156 -8.82 15.80 -5.30
C THR A 156 -8.08 16.56 -6.40
N ASP A 157 -7.14 17.42 -6.05
CA ASP A 157 -6.34 18.22 -6.98
C ASP A 157 -4.90 18.41 -6.49
N GLY A 158 -3.99 18.79 -7.39
CA GLY A 158 -2.62 19.11 -7.04
C GLY A 158 -2.51 20.24 -6.02
N ALA A 159 -1.80 20.00 -4.90
CA ALA A 159 -1.71 20.94 -3.78
C ALA A 159 -0.29 21.17 -3.27
N SER A 160 0.72 20.84 -4.06
CA SER A 160 2.13 21.03 -3.66
C SER A 160 2.49 22.49 -3.38
N SER A 161 1.78 23.46 -3.95
CA SER A 161 1.96 24.88 -3.67
C SER A 161 1.62 25.30 -2.23
N ILE A 162 0.81 24.51 -1.53
CA ILE A 162 0.47 24.73 -0.11
C ILE A 162 1.23 23.76 0.79
N TYR A 163 1.29 22.48 0.45
CA TYR A 163 1.77 21.42 1.33
C TYR A 163 3.12 20.81 0.96
N GLY A 164 3.72 21.19 -0.20
CA GLY A 164 4.98 20.65 -0.70
C GLY A 164 4.82 19.32 -1.44
N SER A 165 5.86 18.48 -1.47
CA SER A 165 5.92 17.20 -2.18
C SER A 165 4.74 16.27 -1.88
N ASP A 166 4.53 15.27 -2.72
CA ASP A 166 3.59 14.15 -2.58
C ASP A 166 2.12 14.48 -2.87
N ALA A 167 1.73 15.75 -2.90
CA ALA A 167 0.37 16.19 -3.22
C ALA A 167 0.12 16.28 -4.73
N VAL A 168 0.36 15.18 -5.47
CA VAL A 168 0.17 15.09 -6.93
C VAL A 168 -1.27 14.72 -7.26
N GLY A 169 -1.78 13.61 -6.73
CA GLY A 169 -3.16 13.16 -6.89
C GLY A 169 -4.14 13.87 -5.97
N GLY A 170 -3.63 14.51 -4.91
CA GLY A 170 -4.44 15.21 -3.93
C GLY A 170 -3.88 15.14 -2.52
N VAL A 171 -4.74 15.52 -1.55
CA VAL A 171 -4.43 15.51 -0.12
C VAL A 171 -5.58 14.86 0.64
N VAL A 172 -5.26 14.03 1.62
CA VAL A 172 -6.20 13.49 2.61
C VAL A 172 -5.79 14.00 3.98
N ASN A 173 -6.66 14.80 4.59
CA ASN A 173 -6.40 15.43 5.87
C ASN A 173 -7.38 14.89 6.92
N PHE A 174 -6.86 14.16 7.88
CA PHE A 174 -7.63 13.63 9.00
C PHE A 174 -7.67 14.68 10.12
N ILE A 175 -8.84 15.19 10.41
CA ILE A 175 -9.07 16.14 11.51
C ILE A 175 -9.50 15.36 12.74
N LEU A 176 -8.73 15.47 13.81
CA LEU A 176 -9.02 14.80 15.08
C LEU A 176 -10.02 15.61 15.91
N LYS A 177 -10.84 14.92 16.69
CA LYS A 177 -11.73 15.52 17.68
C LYS A 177 -10.93 16.35 18.69
N SER A 178 -11.25 17.62 18.85
CA SER A 178 -10.51 18.54 19.72
C SER A 178 -11.36 19.21 20.80
N ASP A 179 -12.69 19.30 20.62
CA ASP A 179 -13.63 20.03 21.50
C ASP A 179 -14.73 19.12 22.05
N TYR A 180 -14.49 17.82 22.10
CA TYR A 180 -15.46 16.86 22.61
C TYR A 180 -15.81 17.14 24.08
N ARG A 181 -17.10 17.03 24.46
CA ARG A 181 -17.58 17.23 25.81
C ARG A 181 -18.30 15.99 26.32
N GLY A 182 -17.97 15.57 27.53
CA GLY A 182 -18.52 14.36 28.14
C GLY A 182 -17.72 13.12 27.79
N LEU A 183 -18.36 11.98 27.90
CA LEU A 183 -17.77 10.66 27.61
C LEU A 183 -18.67 9.91 26.63
N ALA A 184 -18.08 9.40 25.54
CA ALA A 184 -18.74 8.40 24.71
C ALA A 184 -17.94 7.10 24.72
N THR A 185 -18.64 5.98 24.82
CA THR A 185 -18.07 4.65 24.68
C THR A 185 -18.85 3.89 23.63
N GLY A 186 -18.16 3.12 22.81
CA GLY A 186 -18.83 2.33 21.79
C GLY A 186 -18.12 1.00 21.53
N ALA A 187 -18.91 0.07 21.02
CA ALA A 187 -18.42 -1.22 20.58
C ALA A 187 -19.11 -1.63 19.27
N ARG A 188 -18.37 -2.33 18.43
CA ARG A 188 -18.86 -2.92 17.19
C ARG A 188 -18.41 -4.36 17.11
N ALA A 189 -19.27 -5.23 16.60
CA ALA A 189 -18.93 -6.59 16.23
C ALA A 189 -19.53 -6.92 14.87
N ALA A 190 -18.78 -7.64 14.05
CA ALA A 190 -19.26 -8.08 12.74
C ALA A 190 -18.81 -9.51 12.44
N SER A 191 -19.63 -10.23 11.67
CA SER A 191 -19.40 -11.63 11.34
C SER A 191 -19.87 -11.93 9.91
N GLY A 192 -19.02 -12.60 9.14
CA GLY A 192 -19.29 -13.15 7.82
C GLY A 192 -18.92 -14.62 7.76
N ALA A 193 -18.92 -15.20 6.57
CA ALA A 193 -18.42 -16.55 6.37
C ALA A 193 -16.89 -16.57 6.58
N ASP A 194 -16.44 -17.39 7.55
CA ASP A 194 -15.01 -17.59 7.89
C ASP A 194 -14.25 -16.29 8.25
N TYR A 195 -14.97 -15.22 8.63
CA TYR A 195 -14.40 -13.94 8.95
C TYR A 195 -15.17 -13.26 10.08
N GLY A 196 -14.43 -12.60 10.97
CA GLY A 196 -14.98 -11.81 12.07
C GLY A 196 -14.11 -10.60 12.36
N GLU A 197 -14.76 -9.53 12.86
CA GLU A 197 -14.07 -8.34 13.34
C GLU A 197 -14.82 -7.72 14.51
N TRP A 198 -14.10 -7.04 15.38
CA TRP A 198 -14.71 -6.27 16.46
C TRP A 198 -13.83 -5.09 16.85
N SER A 199 -14.45 -4.06 17.39
CA SER A 199 -13.75 -2.90 17.92
C SER A 199 -14.46 -2.32 19.13
N ALA A 200 -13.72 -1.59 19.96
CA ALA A 200 -14.26 -0.84 21.07
C ALA A 200 -13.48 0.48 21.23
N PHE A 201 -14.18 1.53 21.62
CA PHE A 201 -13.56 2.82 21.85
C PHE A 201 -14.14 3.54 23.06
N ALA A 202 -13.37 4.49 23.59
CA ALA A 202 -13.82 5.46 24.57
C ALA A 202 -13.24 6.82 24.20
N THR A 203 -14.12 7.82 23.98
CA THR A 203 -13.75 9.21 23.73
C THR A 203 -14.27 10.06 24.88
N GLY A 204 -13.37 10.73 25.57
CA GLY A 204 -13.70 11.65 26.64
C GLY A 204 -13.16 13.04 26.39
N GLY A 205 -13.89 14.05 26.82
CA GLY A 205 -13.44 15.42 26.71
C GLY A 205 -13.99 16.31 27.83
N THR A 206 -13.18 17.28 28.23
CA THR A 206 -13.51 18.20 29.30
C THR A 206 -13.02 19.61 28.99
N PRO A 207 -13.79 20.63 29.36
CA PRO A 207 -13.28 21.99 29.30
C PRO A 207 -12.20 22.21 30.38
N VAL A 208 -11.15 22.95 30.01
CA VAL A 208 -10.08 23.37 30.90
C VAL A 208 -9.92 24.87 30.78
N GLY A 209 -10.46 25.62 31.77
CA GLY A 209 -10.59 27.07 31.63
C GLY A 209 -11.53 27.43 30.46
N ALA A 210 -11.03 28.24 29.55
CA ALA A 210 -11.70 28.58 28.28
C ALA A 210 -11.38 27.60 27.12
N GLY A 211 -10.54 26.63 27.36
CA GLY A 211 -10.13 25.65 26.36
C GLY A 211 -10.70 24.26 26.60
N HIS A 212 -10.18 23.28 25.83
CA HIS A 212 -10.65 21.90 25.86
C HIS A 212 -9.47 20.92 25.77
N ILE A 213 -9.67 19.74 26.37
CA ILE A 213 -8.83 18.55 26.16
C ILE A 213 -9.77 17.40 25.79
N THR A 214 -9.42 16.70 24.73
CA THR A 214 -10.12 15.49 24.25
C THR A 214 -9.13 14.33 24.20
N ALA A 215 -9.57 13.14 24.60
CA ALA A 215 -8.79 11.91 24.49
C ALA A 215 -9.65 10.76 23.98
N THR A 216 -9.06 9.90 23.13
CA THR A 216 -9.72 8.70 22.63
C THR A 216 -8.81 7.50 22.80
N LEU A 217 -9.35 6.42 23.34
CA LEU A 217 -8.79 5.08 23.35
C LEU A 217 -9.56 4.23 22.34
N ASN A 218 -8.85 3.45 21.56
CA ASN A 218 -9.45 2.54 20.59
C ASN A 218 -8.69 1.21 20.56
N TYR A 219 -9.44 0.12 20.40
CA TYR A 219 -8.92 -1.19 20.10
C TYR A 219 -9.77 -1.85 19.02
N SER A 220 -9.13 -2.50 18.08
CA SER A 220 -9.81 -3.28 17.04
C SER A 220 -9.08 -4.58 16.73
N HIS A 221 -9.86 -5.56 16.32
CA HIS A 221 -9.41 -6.90 15.96
C HIS A 221 -10.08 -7.35 14.68
N THR A 222 -9.31 -7.96 13.77
CA THR A 222 -9.82 -8.66 12.58
C THR A 222 -9.28 -10.08 12.51
N ASP A 223 -10.13 -11.04 12.19
CA ASP A 223 -9.74 -12.42 11.92
C ASP A 223 -9.07 -12.54 10.54
N PRO A 224 -8.16 -13.49 10.33
CA PRO A 224 -7.61 -13.77 9.01
C PRO A 224 -8.66 -14.45 8.12
N LEU A 225 -8.54 -14.22 6.81
CA LEU A 225 -9.28 -14.95 5.79
C LEU A 225 -8.29 -15.68 4.89
N PHE A 226 -8.48 -16.98 4.68
CA PHE A 226 -7.58 -17.77 3.86
C PHE A 226 -8.11 -17.96 2.43
N GLN A 227 -7.21 -18.25 1.50
CA GLN A 227 -7.59 -18.56 0.13
C GLN A 227 -8.52 -19.78 0.04
N SER A 228 -8.32 -20.79 0.92
CA SER A 228 -9.19 -21.96 1.04
C SER A 228 -10.64 -21.65 1.40
N ASP A 229 -10.89 -20.51 2.03
CA ASP A 229 -12.22 -20.12 2.51
C ASP A 229 -13.08 -19.51 1.39
N ARG A 230 -12.52 -19.33 0.20
CA ARG A 230 -13.21 -18.74 -0.95
C ARG A 230 -13.12 -19.61 -2.20
N SER A 231 -14.27 -19.97 -2.72
CA SER A 231 -14.38 -20.84 -3.89
C SER A 231 -13.76 -20.25 -5.18
N PHE A 232 -13.67 -18.95 -5.28
CA PHE A 232 -13.03 -18.30 -6.44
C PHE A 232 -11.51 -18.42 -6.42
N SER A 233 -10.91 -18.60 -5.24
CA SER A 233 -9.46 -18.74 -5.04
C SER A 233 -9.02 -20.21 -4.97
N SER A 234 -9.83 -21.12 -4.37
CA SER A 234 -9.55 -22.54 -4.18
C SER A 234 -10.54 -23.39 -4.98
N PRO A 235 -10.21 -24.60 -5.42
CA PRO A 235 -8.93 -25.33 -5.48
C PRO A 235 -8.30 -25.31 -6.88
N LEU A 236 -8.85 -24.54 -7.84
CA LEU A 236 -8.41 -24.58 -9.23
C LEU A 236 -7.02 -23.99 -9.44
N TYR A 237 -6.57 -23.14 -8.52
CA TYR A 237 -5.42 -22.27 -8.69
C TYR A 237 -4.44 -22.26 -7.51
N GLY A 238 -4.82 -22.78 -6.35
CA GLY A 238 -3.95 -22.92 -5.18
C GLY A 238 -2.90 -24.03 -5.28
N LYS A 239 -2.77 -24.66 -6.46
CA LYS A 239 -1.84 -25.76 -6.66
C LYS A 239 -0.56 -25.26 -7.33
N THR A 240 0.56 -25.57 -6.71
CA THR A 240 1.87 -25.22 -7.27
C THR A 240 2.45 -26.36 -8.08
N SER A 241 3.15 -26.01 -9.19
CA SER A 241 3.93 -26.96 -9.98
C SER A 241 5.25 -27.34 -9.31
N ASN A 242 5.64 -26.66 -8.24
CA ASN A 242 6.86 -26.96 -7.51
C ASN A 242 6.63 -28.19 -6.63
N LEU A 243 6.63 -29.38 -7.18
CA LEU A 243 6.55 -30.63 -6.43
C LEU A 243 7.93 -31.00 -5.84
N PRO A 244 7.98 -31.69 -4.70
CA PRO A 244 9.25 -32.20 -4.15
C PRO A 244 10.00 -33.01 -5.19
N GLY A 245 11.31 -32.81 -5.29
CA GLY A 245 12.16 -33.48 -6.25
C GLY A 245 12.01 -33.02 -7.70
N THR A 246 11.30 -31.93 -7.97
CA THR A 246 11.28 -31.31 -9.30
C THR A 246 12.70 -30.82 -9.65
N VAL A 247 13.14 -31.07 -10.89
CA VAL A 247 14.43 -30.60 -11.40
C VAL A 247 14.20 -29.47 -12.36
N SER A 248 14.82 -28.31 -12.10
CA SER A 248 14.84 -27.17 -12.98
C SER A 248 16.13 -27.14 -13.83
N GLY A 249 16.03 -26.73 -15.09
CA GLY A 249 17.21 -26.48 -15.96
C GLY A 249 17.36 -27.41 -17.15
N ALA A 250 16.54 -28.44 -17.31
CA ALA A 250 16.38 -29.14 -18.59
C ALA A 250 15.14 -28.57 -19.31
N ALA A 251 15.08 -28.69 -20.64
CA ALA A 251 13.97 -28.21 -21.46
C ALA A 251 12.60 -28.76 -21.04
N ASP A 252 12.59 -29.80 -20.25
CA ASP A 252 11.42 -30.39 -19.64
C ASP A 252 11.58 -30.40 -18.12
N ILE A 253 10.65 -29.75 -17.41
CA ILE A 253 10.57 -29.83 -15.96
C ILE A 253 10.21 -31.25 -15.60
N LEU A 254 11.14 -31.98 -15.06
CA LEU A 254 10.95 -33.37 -14.64
C LEU A 254 10.53 -33.36 -13.19
N SER A 255 9.34 -33.82 -12.89
CA SER A 255 8.90 -34.04 -11.51
C SER A 255 9.05 -35.51 -11.16
N ALA A 256 9.78 -35.82 -10.13
CA ALA A 256 9.66 -37.07 -9.44
C ALA A 256 8.29 -37.15 -8.78
N GLY A 257 7.23 -37.37 -9.52
CA GLY A 257 5.91 -37.62 -8.95
C GLY A 257 5.87 -39.01 -8.37
N ILE A 258 6.83 -39.35 -7.49
CA ILE A 258 7.01 -40.73 -7.17
C ILE A 258 7.60 -40.83 -5.81
N SER A 259 7.09 -41.83 -5.10
CA SER A 259 7.86 -42.45 -4.05
C SER A 259 9.33 -42.34 -4.43
N SER A 260 10.09 -41.65 -3.61
CA SER A 260 11.53 -41.62 -3.61
C SER A 260 11.99 -42.86 -4.35
N PRO A 261 12.76 -42.74 -5.45
CA PRO A 261 13.37 -43.92 -6.00
C PRO A 261 13.90 -44.57 -4.75
N SER A 262 13.46 -45.74 -4.41
CA SER A 262 13.79 -46.32 -3.13
C SER A 262 15.31 -46.25 -2.96
N ALA A 263 15.69 -45.06 -2.68
CA ALA A 263 17.07 -44.65 -2.45
C ALA A 263 17.40 -45.17 -1.11
N LYS A 264 17.29 -46.43 -1.00
CA LYS A 264 17.72 -47.25 0.08
C LYS A 264 19.20 -47.52 -0.12
N ASN A 265 19.90 -46.42 -0.22
CA ASN A 265 21.29 -46.61 0.04
C ASN A 265 21.71 -45.82 1.25
N PRO A 266 21.48 -46.34 2.46
CA PRO A 266 22.05 -45.76 3.65
C PRO A 266 23.57 -45.79 3.67
N THR A 267 24.20 -46.36 2.64
CA THR A 267 25.67 -46.48 2.54
C THR A 267 26.29 -45.72 1.38
N GLY A 268 25.54 -44.89 0.68
CA GLY A 268 26.10 -43.93 -0.29
C GLY A 268 26.70 -44.55 -1.59
N VAL A 269 26.42 -45.81 -1.94
CA VAL A 269 27.20 -46.51 -2.96
C VAL A 269 26.42 -47.12 -4.11
N ASN A 270 25.22 -46.73 -4.38
CA ASN A 270 24.53 -47.26 -5.57
C ASN A 270 23.81 -46.17 -6.39
N ALA A 271 24.56 -45.20 -6.81
CA ALA A 271 24.17 -44.41 -7.95
C ALA A 271 24.06 -45.38 -9.16
N THR A 272 22.86 -45.62 -9.62
CA THR A 272 22.58 -46.61 -10.67
C THR A 272 22.44 -45.99 -12.05
N ALA A 273 22.34 -44.70 -12.13
CA ALA A 273 22.10 -43.99 -13.39
C ALA A 273 23.22 -43.00 -13.71
N PRO A 274 23.78 -43.03 -14.92
CA PRO A 274 24.86 -42.13 -15.34
C PRO A 274 24.36 -40.69 -15.63
N SER A 275 23.05 -40.49 -15.79
CA SER A 275 22.49 -39.21 -16.16
C SER A 275 20.99 -39.13 -15.84
N LEU A 276 20.45 -37.88 -15.78
CA LEU A 276 19.03 -37.62 -15.66
C LEU A 276 18.22 -38.25 -16.81
N ALA A 277 18.78 -38.26 -18.03
CA ALA A 277 18.14 -38.90 -19.18
C ALA A 277 17.98 -40.42 -18.97
N ALA A 278 18.91 -41.07 -18.29
CA ALA A 278 18.78 -42.48 -17.93
C ALA A 278 17.67 -42.73 -16.89
N LEU A 279 17.49 -41.82 -15.93
CA LEU A 279 16.37 -41.86 -14.97
C LEU A 279 15.01 -41.63 -15.61
N VAL A 280 14.96 -40.86 -16.68
CA VAL A 280 13.74 -40.67 -17.48
C VAL A 280 13.45 -41.93 -18.31
N ALA A 281 14.48 -42.49 -18.95
CA ALA A 281 14.35 -43.68 -19.77
C ALA A 281 13.90 -44.94 -18.99
N ASN A 282 14.28 -45.06 -17.71
CA ASN A 282 13.87 -46.17 -16.85
C ASN A 282 12.57 -45.92 -16.08
N GLY A 283 11.93 -44.74 -16.30
CA GLY A 283 10.65 -44.39 -15.68
C GLY A 283 10.76 -43.88 -14.21
N THR A 284 11.95 -43.70 -13.67
CA THR A 284 12.15 -43.12 -12.33
C THR A 284 11.74 -41.65 -12.30
N TYR A 285 12.03 -40.91 -13.34
CA TYR A 285 11.58 -39.56 -13.58
C TYR A 285 10.61 -39.51 -14.77
N MET A 286 9.62 -38.63 -14.68
CA MET A 286 8.66 -38.45 -15.77
C MET A 286 8.44 -36.96 -16.04
N PRO A 287 8.18 -36.58 -17.31
CA PRO A 287 7.84 -35.19 -17.64
C PRO A 287 6.64 -34.69 -16.83
N THR A 288 6.68 -33.41 -16.44
CA THR A 288 5.56 -32.74 -15.81
C THR A 288 4.42 -32.59 -16.79
N THR A 289 3.22 -33.05 -16.42
CA THR A 289 2.01 -32.91 -17.22
C THR A 289 1.01 -32.00 -16.49
N PRO A 290 0.09 -31.34 -17.23
CA PRO A 290 -0.97 -30.55 -16.59
C PRO A 290 -1.77 -31.32 -15.54
N ALA A 291 -2.03 -32.59 -15.77
CA ALA A 291 -2.73 -33.46 -14.81
C ALA A 291 -1.93 -33.66 -13.51
N ARG A 292 -0.60 -33.72 -13.59
CA ARG A 292 0.29 -33.83 -12.42
C ARG A 292 0.38 -32.52 -11.65
N VAL A 293 0.43 -31.41 -12.35
CA VAL A 293 0.35 -30.09 -11.72
C VAL A 293 -0.98 -29.95 -11.00
N ALA A 294 -2.09 -30.37 -11.62
CA ALA A 294 -3.42 -30.36 -11.01
C ALA A 294 -3.52 -31.28 -9.78
N ALA A 295 -2.71 -32.34 -9.70
CA ALA A 295 -2.61 -33.20 -8.52
C ALA A 295 -1.58 -32.72 -7.50
N GLY A 296 -0.98 -31.54 -7.72
CA GLY A 296 0.02 -30.96 -6.84
C GLY A 296 -0.48 -30.54 -5.47
N PHE A 297 0.43 -30.03 -4.67
CA PHE A 297 0.15 -29.56 -3.32
C PHE A 297 -0.77 -28.34 -3.33
N ASP A 298 -1.83 -28.38 -2.53
CA ASP A 298 -2.74 -27.24 -2.36
C ASP A 298 -2.15 -26.27 -1.34
N ILE A 299 -1.76 -25.09 -1.79
CA ILE A 299 -1.21 -24.02 -0.95
C ILE A 299 -2.29 -23.12 -0.35
N SER A 300 -3.52 -23.21 -0.80
CA SER A 300 -4.61 -22.31 -0.41
C SER A 300 -4.90 -22.27 1.11
N PRO A 301 -4.77 -23.35 1.89
CA PRO A 301 -4.92 -23.31 3.34
C PRO A 301 -3.75 -22.60 4.07
N TYR A 302 -2.66 -22.37 3.36
CA TYR A 302 -1.45 -21.75 3.89
C TYR A 302 -1.28 -20.30 3.46
N GLN A 303 -2.17 -19.77 2.65
CA GLN A 303 -2.11 -18.37 2.21
C GLN A 303 -3.27 -17.57 2.73
N THR A 304 -2.96 -16.52 3.51
CA THR A 304 -3.97 -15.56 3.92
C THR A 304 -4.32 -14.64 2.76
N MET A 305 -5.61 -14.39 2.63
CA MET A 305 -6.19 -13.41 1.72
C MET A 305 -6.35 -12.05 2.42
N LEU A 306 -6.84 -12.08 3.67
CA LEU A 306 -6.84 -10.96 4.59
C LEU A 306 -6.06 -11.36 5.83
N LEU A 307 -5.20 -10.47 6.32
CA LEU A 307 -4.36 -10.73 7.50
C LEU A 307 -5.18 -10.63 8.79
N LYS A 308 -4.71 -11.30 9.83
CA LYS A 308 -5.13 -11.01 11.20
C LYS A 308 -4.50 -9.70 11.63
N GLN A 309 -5.28 -8.83 12.29
CA GLN A 309 -4.78 -7.55 12.78
C GLN A 309 -5.36 -7.22 14.15
N ASP A 310 -4.50 -6.75 15.04
CA ASP A 310 -4.83 -6.24 16.36
C ASP A 310 -4.26 -4.81 16.46
N LEU A 311 -5.12 -3.80 16.54
CA LEU A 311 -4.73 -2.40 16.62
C LEU A 311 -5.17 -1.80 17.96
N ALA A 312 -4.24 -1.28 18.73
CA ALA A 312 -4.47 -0.49 19.93
C ALA A 312 -3.99 0.93 19.72
N SER A 313 -4.78 1.93 20.09
CA SER A 313 -4.38 3.33 19.91
C SER A 313 -4.90 4.25 21.00
N PHE A 314 -4.11 5.27 21.27
CA PHE A 314 -4.46 6.41 22.11
C PHE A 314 -4.23 7.69 21.32
N THR A 315 -5.21 8.60 21.34
CA THR A 315 -5.07 9.94 20.80
C THR A 315 -5.52 10.96 21.84
N SER A 316 -4.91 12.12 21.86
CA SER A 316 -5.32 13.26 22.66
C SER A 316 -5.10 14.54 21.87
N SER A 317 -6.03 15.47 21.99
CA SER A 317 -5.95 16.82 21.43
C SER A 317 -6.26 17.85 22.51
N PHE A 318 -5.58 18.99 22.45
CA PHE A 318 -5.87 20.09 23.36
C PHE A 318 -5.81 21.44 22.65
N ASP A 319 -6.62 22.36 23.15
CA ASP A 319 -6.72 23.73 22.71
C ASP A 319 -6.97 24.63 23.95
N LEU A 320 -5.92 25.32 24.40
CA LEU A 320 -5.89 25.99 25.69
C LEU A 320 -5.55 27.48 25.50
N PRO A 321 -6.53 28.39 25.57
CA PRO A 321 -6.26 29.81 25.68
C PRO A 321 -5.43 30.11 26.94
N ILE A 322 -4.24 30.72 26.75
CA ILE A 322 -3.29 31.00 27.84
C ILE A 322 -3.15 32.48 28.14
N ALA A 323 -3.58 33.34 27.23
CA ALA A 323 -3.63 34.80 27.49
C ALA A 323 -4.70 35.45 26.61
N ASP A 324 -5.51 36.34 27.23
CA ASP A 324 -6.52 37.14 26.53
C ASP A 324 -5.90 38.11 25.54
N ARG A 325 -4.76 38.67 25.91
CA ARG A 325 -4.01 39.58 25.04
C ARG A 325 -3.54 38.81 23.79
N HIS A 326 -3.92 39.28 22.62
CA HIS A 326 -3.66 38.64 21.33
C HIS A 326 -4.31 37.24 21.17
N ARG A 327 -5.28 36.85 21.98
CA ARG A 327 -5.93 35.57 21.99
C ARG A 327 -4.96 34.40 21.84
N LEU A 328 -3.89 34.43 22.65
CA LEU A 328 -2.84 33.44 22.59
C LEU A 328 -3.33 32.09 23.08
N THR A 329 -3.22 31.10 22.24
CA THR A 329 -3.70 29.73 22.48
C THR A 329 -2.55 28.74 22.31
N LEU A 330 -2.35 27.89 23.29
CA LEU A 330 -1.54 26.67 23.19
C LEU A 330 -2.41 25.54 22.64
N PHE A 331 -1.97 24.91 21.59
CA PHE A 331 -2.68 23.78 20.98
C PHE A 331 -1.74 22.61 20.69
N GLY A 332 -2.30 21.44 20.54
CA GLY A 332 -1.53 20.27 20.13
C GLY A 332 -2.32 18.98 20.10
N ASP A 333 -1.65 17.94 19.66
CA ASP A 333 -2.16 16.57 19.65
C ASP A 333 -1.03 15.58 19.96
N ALA A 334 -1.41 14.47 20.55
CA ALA A 334 -0.56 13.31 20.74
C ALA A 334 -1.28 12.06 20.25
N MET A 335 -0.57 11.19 19.55
CA MET A 335 -1.08 9.93 19.07
C MET A 335 -0.02 8.84 19.29
N VAL A 336 -0.42 7.73 19.87
CA VAL A 336 0.38 6.50 19.97
C VAL A 336 -0.49 5.34 19.52
N SER A 337 0.00 4.54 18.61
CA SER A 337 -0.69 3.35 18.13
C SER A 337 0.27 2.17 18.03
N GLN A 338 -0.22 0.98 18.27
CA GLN A 338 0.47 -0.27 18.01
C GLN A 338 -0.43 -1.16 17.16
N ASP A 339 0.09 -1.51 15.99
CA ASP A 339 -0.52 -2.45 15.05
C ASP A 339 0.26 -3.76 15.09
N ARG A 340 -0.41 -4.86 15.35
CA ARG A 340 0.15 -6.21 15.28
C ARG A 340 -0.60 -6.99 14.23
N SER A 341 0.09 -7.35 13.17
CA SER A 341 -0.48 -8.15 12.11
C SER A 341 0.18 -9.52 12.01
N TRP A 342 -0.59 -10.48 11.51
CA TRP A 342 -0.11 -11.81 11.19
C TRP A 342 -0.63 -12.26 9.84
N THR A 343 0.30 -12.79 9.05
CA THR A 343 0.06 -13.32 7.71
C THR A 343 0.69 -14.68 7.59
N LYS A 344 -0.01 -15.63 7.02
CA LYS A 344 0.52 -16.96 6.72
C LYS A 344 0.75 -17.08 5.21
N TRP A 345 1.91 -17.62 4.85
CA TRP A 345 2.26 -17.97 3.49
C TRP A 345 2.50 -19.48 3.34
N ALA A 346 2.48 -19.92 2.09
CA ALA A 346 2.85 -21.28 1.76
C ALA A 346 4.25 -21.62 2.27
N PRO A 347 4.49 -22.89 2.63
CA PRO A 347 5.82 -23.33 3.02
C PRO A 347 6.89 -22.94 2.00
N VAL A 348 8.06 -22.55 2.48
CA VAL A 348 9.16 -22.09 1.64
C VAL A 348 9.66 -23.23 0.76
N ALA A 349 9.89 -22.95 -0.52
CA ALA A 349 10.53 -23.88 -1.45
C ALA A 349 11.99 -23.48 -1.68
N ALA A 350 12.91 -24.41 -1.49
CA ALA A 350 14.31 -24.23 -1.87
C ALA A 350 14.53 -24.80 -3.27
N THR A 351 14.77 -23.94 -4.23
CA THR A 351 14.96 -24.33 -5.64
C THR A 351 16.46 -24.34 -6.01
N GLY A 352 16.80 -25.08 -7.06
CA GLY A 352 18.14 -25.07 -7.63
C GLY A 352 19.22 -25.74 -6.79
N ASN A 353 18.85 -26.61 -5.82
CA ASN A 353 19.83 -27.28 -4.98
C ASN A 353 20.61 -28.33 -5.76
N THR A 354 21.89 -28.49 -5.44
CA THR A 354 22.71 -29.57 -5.95
C THR A 354 22.82 -30.66 -4.90
N VAL A 355 22.47 -31.89 -5.27
CA VAL A 355 22.69 -33.07 -4.43
C VAL A 355 24.06 -33.63 -4.76
N PRO A 356 25.01 -33.65 -3.78
CA PRO A 356 26.38 -34.17 -3.99
C PRO A 356 26.38 -35.61 -4.47
N VAL A 357 27.47 -36.02 -5.12
CA VAL A 357 27.63 -37.38 -5.64
C VAL A 357 27.53 -38.45 -4.57
N ASP A 358 28.04 -38.15 -3.40
CA ASP A 358 28.11 -39.05 -2.23
C ASP A 358 26.95 -38.89 -1.26
N ALA A 359 25.99 -37.98 -1.59
CA ALA A 359 24.80 -37.81 -0.78
C ALA A 359 23.96 -39.11 -0.75
N PRO A 360 23.41 -39.50 0.40
CA PRO A 360 22.68 -40.78 0.57
C PRO A 360 21.52 -40.97 -0.40
N TYR A 361 20.92 -39.87 -0.88
CA TYR A 361 19.73 -39.89 -1.73
C TYR A 361 20.04 -39.45 -3.18
N ASN A 362 21.32 -39.36 -3.57
CA ASN A 362 21.66 -39.06 -4.97
C ASN A 362 21.50 -40.32 -5.86
N PRO A 363 20.58 -40.35 -6.80
CA PRO A 363 20.39 -41.49 -7.70
C PRO A 363 21.37 -41.51 -8.89
N LEU A 364 22.21 -40.46 -9.03
CA LEU A 364 23.17 -40.34 -10.13
C LEU A 364 24.59 -40.69 -9.70
N THR A 365 25.41 -41.13 -10.65
CA THR A 365 26.85 -41.27 -10.49
C THR A 365 27.62 -39.96 -10.53
N THR A 366 26.91 -38.85 -10.70
CA THR A 366 27.45 -37.48 -10.69
C THR A 366 26.64 -36.63 -9.71
N ALA A 367 27.10 -35.43 -9.40
CA ALA A 367 26.26 -34.47 -8.67
C ALA A 367 24.95 -34.20 -9.40
N PHE A 368 23.84 -34.11 -8.67
CA PHE A 368 22.51 -33.90 -9.23
C PHE A 368 22.09 -32.45 -9.05
N PRO A 369 22.19 -31.60 -10.10
CA PRO A 369 21.88 -30.18 -9.98
C PRO A 369 20.37 -29.89 -10.14
N GLY A 370 19.97 -28.71 -9.71
CA GLY A 370 18.66 -28.12 -10.00
C GLY A 370 17.48 -28.72 -9.26
N VAL A 371 17.72 -29.46 -8.17
CA VAL A 371 16.66 -30.11 -7.39
C VAL A 371 15.88 -29.08 -6.55
N THR A 372 14.58 -29.13 -6.65
CA THR A 372 13.66 -28.33 -5.81
C THR A 372 13.26 -29.12 -4.59
N PHE A 373 13.54 -28.58 -3.42
CA PHE A 373 13.07 -29.07 -2.14
C PHE A 373 11.90 -28.17 -1.68
N SER A 374 10.72 -28.72 -1.51
CA SER A 374 9.50 -27.96 -1.18
C SER A 374 8.50 -28.77 -0.36
N TYR A 375 7.46 -28.11 0.14
CA TYR A 375 6.34 -28.71 0.90
C TYR A 375 6.71 -29.29 2.24
N LEU A 376 7.45 -28.49 2.95
CA LEU A 376 7.69 -28.75 4.36
C LEU A 376 6.43 -28.47 5.17
N PRO A 377 6.21 -29.14 6.29
CA PRO A 377 4.97 -29.04 7.05
C PRO A 377 4.75 -27.68 7.71
N ASN A 378 5.75 -26.83 7.75
CA ASN A 378 5.70 -25.56 8.47
C ASN A 378 5.41 -24.42 7.51
N PRO A 379 4.26 -23.71 7.66
CA PRO A 379 3.97 -22.52 6.88
C PRO A 379 4.98 -21.41 7.18
N HIS A 380 5.21 -20.56 6.22
CA HIS A 380 5.98 -19.33 6.39
C HIS A 380 5.04 -18.24 6.95
N ASP A 381 5.28 -17.83 8.18
CA ASP A 381 4.45 -16.84 8.86
C ASP A 381 5.19 -15.51 8.99
N PHE A 382 4.48 -14.42 8.76
CA PHE A 382 4.93 -13.06 9.04
C PHE A 382 4.21 -12.54 10.29
N TYR A 383 4.97 -12.02 11.22
CA TYR A 383 4.48 -11.29 12.39
C TYR A 383 5.03 -9.87 12.31
N ASP A 384 4.18 -8.91 12.06
CA ASP A 384 4.55 -7.51 12.01
C ASP A 384 4.07 -6.80 13.27
N THR A 385 4.92 -5.95 13.82
CA THR A 385 4.55 -5.03 14.89
C THR A 385 4.99 -3.63 14.47
N VAL A 386 4.03 -2.74 14.27
CA VAL A 386 4.29 -1.33 13.95
C VAL A 386 3.87 -0.50 15.15
N THR A 387 4.79 0.27 15.71
CA THR A 387 4.51 1.26 16.74
C THR A 387 4.67 2.65 16.14
N ALA A 388 3.60 3.44 16.16
CA ALA A 388 3.64 4.81 15.71
C ALA A 388 3.42 5.79 16.85
N THR A 389 4.22 6.84 16.86
CA THR A 389 4.12 7.93 17.82
C THR A 389 4.08 9.26 17.06
N ARG A 390 3.15 10.13 17.44
CA ARG A 390 3.09 11.49 16.92
C ARG A 390 2.77 12.47 18.04
N ILE A 391 3.49 13.59 18.07
CA ILE A 391 3.27 14.67 19.01
C ILE A 391 3.35 15.98 18.25
N THR A 392 2.35 16.84 18.43
CA THR A 392 2.32 18.20 17.92
C THR A 392 2.15 19.16 19.10
N ALA A 393 2.92 20.21 19.13
CA ALA A 393 2.74 21.30 20.09
C ALA A 393 2.95 22.65 19.38
N GLY A 394 2.01 23.55 19.54
CA GLY A 394 2.03 24.82 18.84
C GLY A 394 1.37 25.97 19.61
N LEU A 395 1.66 27.16 19.14
CA LEU A 395 1.05 28.40 19.58
C LEU A 395 0.37 29.09 18.41
N ARG A 396 -0.80 29.65 18.64
CA ARG A 396 -1.48 30.53 17.70
C ARG A 396 -2.04 31.75 18.40
N GLY A 397 -2.22 32.81 17.63
CA GLY A 397 -2.76 34.05 18.19
C GLY A 397 -3.02 35.12 17.15
N GLU A 398 -3.47 36.27 17.59
CA GLU A 398 -3.71 37.46 16.79
C GLU A 398 -2.52 38.44 16.90
N ILE A 399 -2.01 38.88 15.75
CA ILE A 399 -1.07 40.02 15.69
C ILE A 399 -1.85 41.33 15.78
N SER A 400 -2.97 41.37 15.05
CA SER A 400 -3.95 42.46 15.06
C SER A 400 -5.33 41.88 14.68
N HIS A 401 -6.37 42.73 14.68
CA HIS A 401 -7.72 42.32 14.29
C HIS A 401 -7.80 41.60 12.92
N ASP A 402 -6.91 41.95 12.00
CA ASP A 402 -6.93 41.44 10.62
C ASP A 402 -5.84 40.40 10.37
N TRP A 403 -4.99 40.07 11.34
CA TRP A 403 -3.84 39.19 11.16
C TRP A 403 -3.71 38.18 12.28
N THR A 404 -3.66 36.94 11.92
CA THR A 404 -3.42 35.80 12.80
C THR A 404 -2.11 35.11 12.45
N TRP A 405 -1.54 34.43 13.42
CA TRP A 405 -0.35 33.61 13.24
C TRP A 405 -0.51 32.27 13.94
N GLU A 406 0.21 31.29 13.43
CA GLU A 406 0.30 29.95 14.02
C GLU A 406 1.71 29.42 13.81
N SER A 407 2.27 28.75 14.82
CA SER A 407 3.55 28.06 14.74
C SER A 407 3.50 26.77 15.54
N ALA A 408 4.04 25.69 15.01
CA ALA A 408 4.03 24.37 15.66
C ALA A 408 5.31 23.58 15.40
N LEU A 409 5.60 22.70 16.35
CA LEU A 409 6.59 21.63 16.24
C LEU A 409 5.85 20.30 16.12
N VAL A 410 6.36 19.42 15.28
CA VAL A 410 5.84 18.06 15.09
C VAL A 410 6.99 17.07 15.21
N TYR A 411 6.79 16.05 16.01
CA TYR A 411 7.56 14.82 16.01
C TYR A 411 6.65 13.67 15.61
N SER A 412 7.08 12.86 14.67
CA SER A 412 6.35 11.65 14.26
C SER A 412 7.34 10.54 13.94
N GLU A 413 7.04 9.32 14.40
CA GLU A 413 7.87 8.14 14.21
C GLU A 413 6.98 6.93 13.88
N SER A 414 7.49 6.06 13.03
CA SER A 414 6.94 4.73 12.76
C SER A 414 8.08 3.74 12.90
N ASP A 415 7.98 2.86 13.90
CA ASP A 415 8.93 1.79 14.21
C ASP A 415 8.30 0.45 13.88
N LEU A 416 8.91 -0.28 12.96
CA LEU A 416 8.48 -1.59 12.49
C LEU A 416 9.45 -2.67 12.94
N GLN A 417 8.92 -3.74 13.50
CA GLN A 417 9.57 -5.03 13.62
C GLN A 417 8.78 -6.08 12.84
N GLN A 418 9.41 -6.71 11.84
CA GLN A 418 8.87 -7.84 11.09
C GLN A 418 9.64 -9.11 11.45
N GLN A 419 8.94 -10.18 11.77
CA GLN A 419 9.50 -11.52 11.99
C GLN A 419 8.93 -12.46 10.93
N GLN A 420 9.82 -13.09 10.17
CA GLN A 420 9.49 -14.11 9.17
C GLN A 420 9.96 -15.46 9.71
N THR A 421 9.00 -16.32 10.05
CA THR A 421 9.29 -17.61 10.68
C THR A 421 9.31 -18.75 9.68
N ASN A 422 9.89 -19.86 10.09
CA ASN A 422 9.99 -21.09 9.29
C ASN A 422 10.70 -20.90 7.94
N LEU A 423 11.63 -19.96 7.88
CA LEU A 423 12.55 -19.83 6.77
C LEU A 423 13.58 -20.95 6.79
N ILE A 424 13.99 -21.41 5.63
CA ILE A 424 15.01 -22.44 5.52
C ILE A 424 16.38 -21.79 5.65
N TYR A 425 17.19 -22.27 6.60
CA TYR A 425 18.57 -21.85 6.73
C TYR A 425 19.45 -22.59 5.72
N LYS A 426 19.91 -21.88 4.69
CA LYS A 426 20.63 -22.44 3.55
C LYS A 426 21.83 -23.35 3.89
N PRO A 427 22.71 -22.97 4.84
CA PRO A 427 23.81 -23.85 5.24
C PRO A 427 23.34 -25.18 5.81
N ASN A 428 22.30 -25.18 6.66
CA ASN A 428 21.78 -26.40 7.25
C ASN A 428 21.09 -27.29 6.22
N LEU A 429 20.41 -26.70 5.24
CA LEU A 429 19.81 -27.45 4.12
C LEU A 429 20.90 -28.19 3.32
N ALA A 430 21.99 -27.52 3.00
CA ALA A 430 23.11 -28.12 2.28
C ALA A 430 23.72 -29.31 3.04
N LEU A 431 23.93 -29.13 4.33
CA LEU A 431 24.46 -30.20 5.21
C LEU A 431 23.48 -31.39 5.29
N ALA A 432 22.19 -31.10 5.44
CA ALA A 432 21.16 -32.13 5.52
C ALA A 432 21.05 -32.96 4.22
N ILE A 433 21.13 -32.30 3.06
CA ILE A 433 21.14 -32.97 1.76
C ILE A 433 22.42 -33.79 1.53
N ALA A 434 23.59 -33.31 1.97
CA ALA A 434 24.87 -33.99 1.82
C ALA A 434 25.04 -35.24 2.68
N GLY A 435 24.13 -35.50 3.62
CA GLY A 435 24.19 -36.66 4.51
C GLY A 435 24.18 -36.29 5.99
N GLY A 436 24.06 -35.04 6.31
CA GLY A 436 24.00 -34.56 7.68
C GLY A 436 25.39 -34.61 8.37
N PHE A 437 25.40 -35.14 9.60
CA PHE A 437 26.60 -35.22 10.42
C PHE A 437 27.01 -36.67 10.66
N ASN A 438 28.30 -36.92 10.77
CA ASN A 438 28.80 -38.23 11.16
C ASN A 438 28.51 -38.51 12.64
N ALA A 439 28.81 -39.73 13.10
CA ALA A 439 28.59 -40.17 14.49
C ALA A 439 29.35 -39.32 15.51
N ALA A 440 30.36 -38.55 15.12
CA ALA A 440 31.11 -37.62 15.97
C ALA A 440 30.55 -36.19 15.94
N GLY A 441 29.40 -35.94 15.28
CA GLY A 441 28.81 -34.62 15.17
C GLY A 441 29.51 -33.67 14.21
N GLN A 442 30.38 -34.18 13.35
CA GLN A 442 31.12 -33.41 12.36
C GLN A 442 30.39 -33.46 11.02
N PRO A 443 30.33 -32.35 10.24
CA PRO A 443 29.78 -32.37 8.89
C PRO A 443 30.44 -33.45 8.03
N VAL A 444 29.67 -34.19 7.27
CA VAL A 444 30.25 -35.19 6.34
C VAL A 444 30.98 -34.43 5.24
N ALA A 445 32.31 -34.64 5.18
CA ALA A 445 33.18 -34.00 4.21
C ALA A 445 32.85 -34.52 2.79
N GLY A 446 32.68 -33.66 1.83
CA GLY A 446 32.47 -33.99 0.41
C GLY A 446 31.47 -33.19 -0.38
N GLY A 447 30.76 -32.25 0.27
CA GLY A 447 29.86 -31.37 -0.45
C GLY A 447 30.54 -30.17 -1.14
N PRO A 448 29.97 -29.60 -2.20
CA PRO A 448 30.50 -28.42 -2.89
C PRO A 448 30.57 -27.14 -2.04
N PHE A 449 30.18 -27.22 -0.75
CA PHE A 449 30.29 -26.15 0.24
C PHE A 449 31.62 -26.12 1.01
N SER A 450 32.51 -27.09 0.78
CA SER A 450 33.87 -27.03 1.35
C SER A 450 34.69 -25.85 0.83
N ASP A 451 34.22 -25.18 -0.20
CA ASP A 451 34.99 -24.16 -0.90
C ASP A 451 34.59 -22.72 -0.64
N VAL A 452 33.44 -22.48 -0.02
CA VAL A 452 32.94 -21.11 0.03
C VAL A 452 32.93 -20.47 1.41
N HIS A 453 32.86 -21.23 2.53
CA HIS A 453 32.66 -20.58 3.85
C HIS A 453 33.17 -21.43 5.04
N THR A 454 34.42 -21.86 5.03
CA THR A 454 35.07 -22.61 6.12
C THR A 454 35.26 -21.83 7.44
N GLY A 455 34.70 -20.61 7.55
CA GLY A 455 34.82 -19.77 8.74
C GLY A 455 33.55 -19.68 9.60
N TYR A 456 32.43 -20.25 9.19
CA TYR A 456 31.20 -20.16 9.98
C TYR A 456 31.14 -21.29 11.04
N SER A 457 31.42 -20.92 12.25
CA SER A 457 31.01 -21.65 13.44
C SER A 457 29.48 -21.56 13.53
N LEU A 458 28.77 -22.65 13.28
CA LEU A 458 27.40 -22.81 13.69
C LEU A 458 27.37 -22.68 15.23
N ASN A 459 26.78 -21.63 15.75
CA ASN A 459 26.68 -21.37 17.16
C ASN A 459 25.77 -22.41 17.83
N GLY A 460 26.34 -23.46 18.36
CA GLY A 460 25.68 -24.47 19.19
C GLY A 460 26.02 -25.89 18.76
N PRO A 461 25.90 -26.90 19.65
CA PRO A 461 26.05 -28.28 19.29
C PRO A 461 24.93 -28.68 18.34
N LEU A 462 25.27 -28.91 17.08
CA LEU A 462 24.34 -29.47 16.12
C LEU A 462 23.97 -30.87 16.56
N ALA A 463 22.71 -31.07 16.87
CA ALA A 463 22.21 -32.41 17.13
C ALA A 463 22.37 -33.26 15.87
N LEU A 464 22.84 -34.48 16.04
CA LEU A 464 22.87 -35.49 14.98
C LEU A 464 21.47 -35.60 14.36
N GLN A 465 21.36 -35.30 13.08
CA GLN A 465 20.09 -35.43 12.36
C GLN A 465 20.25 -36.37 11.17
N PRO A 466 19.23 -37.17 10.83
CA PRO A 466 19.23 -38.00 9.64
C PRO A 466 19.40 -37.17 8.38
N ALA A 467 20.00 -37.76 7.36
CA ALA A 467 20.06 -37.15 6.03
C ALA A 467 18.66 -36.82 5.49
N LEU A 468 18.55 -35.71 4.85
CA LEU A 468 17.31 -35.23 4.21
C LEU A 468 17.21 -35.85 2.81
N ASP A 469 16.09 -36.52 2.55
CA ASP A 469 15.71 -36.94 1.19
C ASP A 469 15.06 -35.76 0.45
N PRO A 470 15.76 -35.09 -0.49
CA PRO A 470 15.19 -33.95 -1.22
C PRO A 470 14.10 -34.33 -2.22
N PHE A 471 13.87 -35.64 -2.43
CA PHE A 471 12.86 -36.17 -3.35
C PHE A 471 11.61 -36.65 -2.63
N ALA A 472 11.64 -36.75 -1.31
CA ALA A 472 10.53 -37.25 -0.52
C ALA A 472 9.36 -36.25 -0.49
N THR A 473 8.17 -36.79 -0.43
CA THR A 473 6.96 -36.03 -0.01
C THR A 473 7.02 -35.81 1.50
N ALA A 474 6.23 -34.88 2.03
CA ALA A 474 6.16 -34.61 3.47
C ALA A 474 5.89 -35.89 4.32
N ALA A 475 5.07 -36.81 3.79
CA ALA A 475 4.78 -38.10 4.43
C ALA A 475 5.95 -39.11 4.38
N GLY A 476 6.89 -38.95 3.46
CA GLY A 476 8.05 -39.81 3.29
C GLY A 476 9.32 -39.31 3.98
N LEU A 477 9.29 -38.15 4.64
CA LEU A 477 10.45 -37.58 5.32
C LEU A 477 10.82 -38.43 6.55
N VAL A 478 12.12 -38.66 6.71
CA VAL A 478 12.62 -39.35 7.89
C VAL A 478 12.42 -38.45 9.13
N PRO A 479 11.84 -38.97 10.24
CA PRO A 479 11.68 -38.18 11.45
C PRO A 479 13.03 -37.58 11.93
N GLY A 480 13.01 -36.29 12.24
CA GLY A 480 14.22 -35.56 12.67
C GLY A 480 15.07 -35.00 11.52
N SER A 481 14.85 -35.39 10.26
CA SER A 481 15.63 -34.86 9.11
C SER A 481 15.42 -33.34 8.88
N LEU A 482 14.37 -32.79 9.43
CA LEU A 482 14.06 -31.35 9.39
C LEU A 482 14.55 -30.58 10.60
N ALA A 483 15.19 -31.27 11.60
CA ALA A 483 15.69 -30.58 12.77
C ALA A 483 16.76 -29.55 12.37
N ASN A 484 16.73 -28.40 13.03
CA ASN A 484 17.66 -27.27 12.77
C ASN A 484 17.61 -26.70 11.34
N LEU A 485 16.67 -27.11 10.50
CA LEU A 485 16.57 -26.59 9.14
C LEU A 485 15.94 -25.19 9.08
N TYR A 486 15.07 -24.89 10.04
CA TYR A 486 14.28 -23.67 10.06
C TYR A 486 14.80 -22.63 11.04
N GLY A 487 14.54 -21.38 10.72
CA GLY A 487 14.80 -20.25 11.60
C GLY A 487 13.85 -19.08 11.35
N THR A 488 14.14 -17.98 12.02
CA THR A 488 13.37 -16.75 11.96
C THR A 488 14.27 -15.60 11.52
N GLU A 489 13.90 -14.92 10.47
CA GLU A 489 14.49 -13.64 10.10
C GLU A 489 13.78 -12.51 10.84
N VAL A 490 14.53 -11.52 11.30
CA VAL A 490 14.01 -10.32 11.94
C VAL A 490 14.47 -9.08 11.18
N ILE A 491 13.52 -8.29 10.72
CA ILE A 491 13.75 -7.01 10.04
C ILE A 491 13.22 -5.90 10.93
N ASN A 492 14.04 -4.88 11.18
CA ASN A 492 13.63 -3.68 11.89
C ASN A 492 13.81 -2.47 10.98
N ALA A 493 12.83 -1.56 10.99
CA ALA A 493 12.90 -0.34 10.21
C ALA A 493 12.23 0.82 10.95
N VAL A 494 12.86 1.98 10.92
CA VAL A 494 12.39 3.19 11.60
C VAL A 494 12.32 4.33 10.61
N SER A 495 11.18 5.02 10.60
CA SER A 495 10.98 6.28 9.89
C SER A 495 10.64 7.39 10.87
N GLN A 496 11.33 8.52 10.81
CA GLN A 496 11.11 9.68 11.67
C GLN A 496 10.90 10.95 10.86
N LEU A 497 10.05 11.81 11.39
CA LEU A 497 9.78 13.15 10.89
C LEU A 497 9.83 14.14 12.07
N GLU A 498 10.74 15.09 12.01
CA GLU A 498 10.79 16.24 12.86
C GLU A 498 10.49 17.47 12.02
N SER A 499 9.54 18.31 12.41
CA SER A 499 9.26 19.52 11.64
C SER A 499 8.87 20.70 12.52
N TRP A 500 9.19 21.86 12.01
CA TRP A 500 8.68 23.15 12.43
C TRP A 500 7.93 23.78 11.28
N ASP A 501 6.75 24.30 11.55
CA ASP A 501 5.99 25.14 10.63
C ASP A 501 5.53 26.43 11.30
N GLY A 502 5.47 27.49 10.49
CA GLY A 502 4.91 28.77 10.90
C GLY A 502 4.17 29.43 9.75
N LYS A 503 3.02 30.05 10.04
CA LYS A 503 2.24 30.81 9.06
C LYS A 503 1.65 32.07 9.67
N ILE A 504 1.49 33.09 8.82
CA ILE A 504 0.79 34.34 9.11
C ILE A 504 -0.29 34.50 8.05
N VAL A 505 -1.52 34.77 8.48
CA VAL A 505 -2.67 34.92 7.58
C VAL A 505 -3.40 36.20 7.93
N GLY A 506 -3.80 36.96 6.92
CA GLY A 506 -4.52 38.19 7.17
C GLY A 506 -5.06 38.87 5.91
N ARG A 507 -5.49 40.11 6.09
CA ARG A 507 -6.03 40.96 5.04
C ARG A 507 -4.99 42.02 4.63
N LEU A 508 -4.61 41.99 3.35
CA LEU A 508 -3.62 42.96 2.83
C LEU A 508 -4.24 44.33 2.58
N GLY A 509 -5.55 44.37 2.30
CA GLY A 509 -6.29 45.61 2.03
C GLY A 509 -7.66 45.28 1.43
N LYS A 510 -8.43 46.31 1.13
CA LYS A 510 -9.78 46.22 0.60
C LYS A 510 -9.86 46.80 -0.80
N LEU A 511 -10.19 45.96 -1.78
CA LEU A 511 -10.59 46.37 -3.12
C LEU A 511 -12.12 46.72 -3.13
N PRO A 512 -12.60 47.41 -4.17
CA PRO A 512 -14.05 47.64 -4.30
C PRO A 512 -14.88 46.34 -4.29
N ALA A 513 -14.32 45.22 -4.73
CA ALA A 513 -14.98 43.91 -4.75
C ALA A 513 -14.91 43.13 -3.42
N GLY A 514 -14.05 43.55 -2.48
CA GLY A 514 -13.88 42.85 -1.23
C GLY A 514 -12.46 42.87 -0.70
N GLU A 515 -12.19 42.09 0.32
CA GLU A 515 -10.90 42.05 1.01
C GLU A 515 -9.92 41.12 0.31
N VAL A 516 -8.68 41.60 0.14
CA VAL A 516 -7.55 40.80 -0.39
C VAL A 516 -6.96 39.98 0.73
N GLY A 517 -7.10 38.65 0.65
CA GLY A 517 -6.50 37.73 1.60
C GLY A 517 -5.04 37.41 1.25
N LEU A 518 -4.18 37.32 2.26
CA LEU A 518 -2.78 36.94 2.13
C LEU A 518 -2.43 35.88 3.19
N ALA A 519 -1.74 34.84 2.79
CA ALA A 519 -1.07 33.89 3.68
C ALA A 519 0.40 33.77 3.31
N LEU A 520 1.26 33.78 4.32
CA LEU A 520 2.70 33.54 4.22
C LEU A 520 3.07 32.42 5.18
N GLY A 521 3.89 31.48 4.74
CA GLY A 521 4.33 30.41 5.63
C GLY A 521 5.73 29.91 5.31
N ALA A 522 6.35 29.30 6.32
CA ALA A 522 7.64 28.66 6.22
C ALA A 522 7.63 27.33 6.96
N THR A 523 8.42 26.38 6.47
CA THR A 523 8.57 25.06 7.06
C THR A 523 10.02 24.62 7.04
N VAL A 524 10.47 23.96 8.11
CA VAL A 524 11.74 23.22 8.13
C VAL A 524 11.41 21.83 8.66
N ARG A 525 11.84 20.79 7.93
CA ARG A 525 11.65 19.42 8.39
C ARG A 525 12.89 18.57 8.16
N ARG A 526 13.09 17.61 9.03
CA ARG A 526 14.08 16.55 8.91
C ARG A 526 13.37 15.22 8.79
N GLU A 527 13.74 14.45 7.81
CA GLU A 527 13.26 13.10 7.59
C GLU A 527 14.41 12.13 7.76
N LEU A 528 14.16 11.00 8.42
CA LEU A 528 15.10 9.91 8.61
C LEU A 528 14.41 8.60 8.26
N LEU A 529 15.12 7.72 7.59
CA LEU A 529 14.70 6.34 7.33
C LEU A 529 15.89 5.41 7.52
N SER A 530 15.72 4.37 8.33
CA SER A 530 16.73 3.33 8.54
C SER A 530 16.09 1.95 8.61
N GLY A 531 16.87 0.96 8.21
CA GLY A 531 16.44 -0.43 8.26
C GLY A 531 17.63 -1.36 8.40
N HIS A 532 17.41 -2.52 9.04
CA HIS A 532 18.39 -3.59 9.16
C HIS A 532 17.70 -4.93 9.37
N THR A 533 18.37 -5.98 8.90
CA THR A 533 17.99 -7.38 9.15
C THR A 533 18.91 -8.00 10.20
N ASP A 534 18.54 -9.20 10.67
CA ASP A 534 19.42 -10.00 11.53
C ASP A 534 20.71 -10.43 10.79
N PRO A 535 21.77 -10.89 11.53
CA PRO A 535 23.06 -11.21 10.92
C PRO A 535 23.03 -12.29 9.83
N ASN A 536 22.03 -13.18 9.83
CA ASN A 536 21.91 -14.23 8.82
C ASN A 536 21.18 -13.74 7.56
N GLY A 537 20.44 -12.64 7.66
CA GLY A 537 19.87 -11.96 6.49
C GLY A 537 20.93 -11.24 5.65
N ARG A 538 22.13 -11.07 6.22
CA ARG A 538 23.25 -10.42 5.54
C ARG A 538 24.57 -11.14 5.84
N VAL A 539 25.14 -11.75 4.84
CA VAL A 539 26.41 -12.48 4.96
C VAL A 539 27.48 -11.84 4.09
N THR A 540 28.57 -11.39 4.72
CA THR A 540 29.75 -10.92 4.00
C THR A 540 30.70 -12.06 3.72
N ASP A 541 31.34 -12.03 2.54
CA ASP A 541 32.50 -12.86 2.24
C ASP A 541 33.59 -12.59 3.29
N PRO A 542 34.01 -13.62 4.07
CA PRO A 542 34.96 -13.42 5.16
C PRO A 542 36.36 -13.03 4.66
N VAL A 543 36.68 -13.24 3.40
CA VAL A 543 37.99 -12.94 2.82
C VAL A 543 38.02 -11.53 2.25
N THR A 544 37.00 -11.14 1.52
CA THR A 544 36.95 -9.86 0.80
C THR A 544 36.20 -8.77 1.57
N GLY A 545 35.39 -9.13 2.56
CA GLY A 545 34.48 -8.22 3.26
C GLY A 545 33.32 -7.70 2.38
N ALA A 546 33.26 -8.18 1.13
CA ALA A 546 32.22 -7.77 0.19
C ALA A 546 30.98 -8.65 0.33
N PHE A 547 29.81 -8.07 -0.06
CA PHE A 547 28.61 -8.85 -0.26
C PHE A 547 28.68 -9.51 -1.63
N GLY A 548 28.49 -10.83 -1.63
CA GLY A 548 28.38 -11.58 -2.88
C GLY A 548 26.93 -11.67 -3.38
N VAL A 549 26.79 -12.09 -4.62
CA VAL A 549 25.49 -12.55 -5.15
C VAL A 549 24.98 -13.69 -4.25
N ASN A 550 23.73 -13.60 -3.80
CA ASN A 550 23.14 -14.53 -2.83
C ASN A 550 23.77 -14.49 -1.40
N SER A 551 24.05 -13.30 -0.92
CA SER A 551 24.67 -13.08 0.40
C SER A 551 23.76 -13.35 1.60
N GLN A 552 22.49 -13.74 1.40
CA GLN A 552 21.60 -14.07 2.51
C GLN A 552 21.51 -15.58 2.73
N TYR A 553 21.41 -15.99 3.98
CA TYR A 553 21.27 -17.40 4.36
C TYR A 553 19.82 -17.87 4.53
N TRP A 554 18.85 -16.94 4.59
CA TRP A 554 17.44 -17.27 4.66
C TRP A 554 16.86 -17.52 3.27
N ILE A 555 16.49 -18.75 2.96
CA ILE A 555 15.72 -19.08 1.76
C ILE A 555 14.26 -18.70 2.02
N GLY A 556 13.71 -17.85 1.18
CA GLY A 556 12.35 -17.31 1.30
C GLY A 556 12.27 -16.03 2.14
N GLY A 557 13.36 -15.57 2.74
CA GLY A 557 13.42 -14.32 3.48
C GLY A 557 13.46 -13.09 2.58
N THR A 558 13.20 -11.95 3.18
CA THR A 558 13.30 -10.66 2.52
C THR A 558 14.68 -10.08 2.74
N PHE A 559 15.46 -9.96 1.69
CA PHE A 559 16.79 -9.35 1.78
C PHE A 559 16.66 -7.85 2.06
N ALA A 560 17.37 -7.36 3.08
CA ALA A 560 17.49 -5.95 3.39
C ALA A 560 18.88 -5.63 3.94
N ASP A 561 19.75 -5.07 3.08
CA ASP A 561 21.00 -4.50 3.56
C ASP A 561 20.70 -3.39 4.56
N PRO A 562 21.47 -3.30 5.66
CA PRO A 562 21.37 -2.19 6.59
C PRO A 562 21.59 -0.86 5.86
N PHE A 563 20.70 0.07 6.10
CA PHE A 563 20.83 1.43 5.59
C PHE A 563 20.33 2.44 6.62
N ALA A 564 20.85 3.64 6.53
CA ALA A 564 20.36 4.78 7.27
C ALA A 564 20.55 6.03 6.43
N ALA A 565 19.46 6.73 6.18
CA ALA A 565 19.44 7.95 5.39
C ALA A 565 18.67 9.06 6.11
N HIS A 566 19.06 10.28 5.89
CA HIS A 566 18.34 11.45 6.38
C HIS A 566 18.45 12.59 5.41
N ARG A 567 17.46 13.48 5.43
CA ARG A 567 17.51 14.74 4.68
C ARG A 567 16.86 15.86 5.46
N THR A 568 17.25 17.08 5.13
CA THR A 568 16.62 18.30 5.63
C THR A 568 15.95 19.01 4.48
N ILE A 569 14.73 19.48 4.72
CA ILE A 569 13.92 20.19 3.75
C ILE A 569 13.52 21.53 4.37
N SER A 570 13.76 22.61 3.64
CA SER A 570 13.26 23.95 4.01
C SER A 570 12.36 24.48 2.91
N GLY A 571 11.27 25.14 3.28
CA GLY A 571 10.32 25.65 2.32
C GLY A 571 9.63 26.92 2.80
N ALA A 572 9.23 27.74 1.84
CA ALA A 572 8.39 28.91 2.08
C ALA A 572 7.29 28.98 1.04
N PHE A 573 6.14 29.51 1.42
CA PHE A 573 5.04 29.72 0.50
C PHE A 573 4.35 31.06 0.70
N VAL A 574 3.72 31.53 -0.37
CA VAL A 574 2.81 32.67 -0.38
C VAL A 574 1.51 32.27 -1.06
N GLU A 575 0.39 32.68 -0.51
CA GLU A 575 -0.94 32.51 -1.11
C GLU A 575 -1.68 33.84 -1.05
N VAL A 576 -2.29 34.26 -2.15
CA VAL A 576 -3.11 35.47 -2.29
C VAL A 576 -4.47 35.15 -2.88
N ARG A 577 -5.54 35.69 -2.29
CA ARG A 577 -6.89 35.67 -2.84
C ARG A 577 -7.33 37.09 -3.15
N VAL A 578 -7.74 37.34 -4.40
CA VAL A 578 -8.15 38.65 -4.89
C VAL A 578 -9.58 38.59 -5.39
N PRO A 579 -10.55 39.21 -4.70
CA PRO A 579 -11.90 39.36 -5.23
C PRO A 579 -11.90 40.45 -6.32
N LEU A 580 -12.37 40.10 -7.52
CA LEU A 580 -12.41 40.96 -8.68
C LEU A 580 -13.83 41.45 -9.03
N ALA A 581 -14.86 40.70 -8.59
CA ALA A 581 -16.26 41.12 -8.65
C ALA A 581 -16.99 40.75 -7.37
N SER A 582 -17.91 41.59 -6.96
CA SER A 582 -18.69 41.44 -5.74
C SER A 582 -20.18 41.33 -6.06
N GLU A 583 -20.88 40.52 -5.30
CA GLU A 583 -22.34 40.41 -5.34
C GLU A 583 -23.06 41.76 -5.25
N ALA A 584 -22.50 42.70 -4.47
CA ALA A 584 -23.06 44.03 -4.27
C ALA A 584 -23.13 44.88 -5.54
N TRP A 585 -22.32 44.56 -6.57
CA TRP A 585 -22.30 45.34 -7.82
C TRP A 585 -23.41 44.95 -8.76
N ASN A 586 -24.00 43.76 -8.60
CA ASN A 586 -25.07 43.23 -9.44
C ASN A 586 -24.77 43.33 -10.95
N ILE A 587 -23.48 43.13 -11.31
CA ILE A 587 -23.05 43.12 -12.73
C ILE A 587 -23.51 41.82 -13.37
N PRO A 588 -24.32 41.85 -14.45
CA PRO A 588 -24.70 40.65 -15.16
C PRO A 588 -23.46 39.81 -15.57
N VAL A 589 -23.54 38.50 -15.39
CA VAL A 589 -22.46 37.53 -15.70
C VAL A 589 -21.22 37.61 -14.79
N PHE A 590 -21.05 38.70 -14.02
CA PHE A 590 -19.92 38.87 -13.09
C PHE A 590 -20.37 39.21 -11.66
N ARG A 591 -21.31 38.40 -11.12
CA ARG A 591 -21.84 38.63 -9.77
C ARG A 591 -20.77 38.48 -8.68
N ALA A 592 -20.01 37.38 -8.74
CA ALA A 592 -18.84 37.21 -7.88
C ALA A 592 -17.73 36.51 -8.67
N PHE A 593 -16.52 37.03 -8.54
CA PHE A 593 -15.34 36.46 -9.21
C PHE A 593 -14.11 36.65 -8.33
N ASP A 594 -13.52 35.54 -7.90
CA ASP A 594 -12.30 35.49 -7.10
C ASP A 594 -11.18 34.82 -7.90
N LEU A 595 -9.98 35.38 -7.80
CA LEU A 595 -8.75 34.75 -8.24
C LEU A 595 -7.91 34.33 -7.02
N THR A 596 -7.30 33.16 -7.09
CA THR A 596 -6.29 32.69 -6.12
C THR A 596 -4.99 32.44 -6.84
N ALA A 597 -3.87 32.83 -6.21
CA ALA A 597 -2.53 32.53 -6.67
C ALA A 597 -1.69 32.05 -5.49
N ALA A 598 -0.90 31.02 -5.69
CA ALA A 598 0.06 30.56 -4.68
C ALA A 598 1.36 30.15 -5.34
N GLU A 599 2.45 30.30 -4.60
CA GLU A 599 3.79 29.84 -4.98
C GLU A 599 4.46 29.25 -3.75
N ARG A 600 5.09 28.08 -3.93
CA ARG A 600 5.94 27.46 -2.90
C ARG A 600 7.30 27.14 -3.50
N SER A 601 8.35 27.46 -2.74
CA SER A 601 9.71 27.07 -3.01
C SER A 601 10.19 26.12 -1.90
N GLU A 602 10.71 24.95 -2.26
CA GLU A 602 11.34 24.02 -1.33
C GLU A 602 12.77 23.69 -1.76
N HIS A 603 13.65 23.57 -0.79
CA HIS A 603 15.01 23.09 -0.93
C HIS A 603 15.19 21.77 -0.17
N TYR A 604 15.62 20.75 -0.88
CA TYR A 604 15.99 19.43 -0.35
C TYR A 604 17.50 19.32 -0.31
N SER A 605 18.06 18.85 0.81
CA SER A 605 19.51 18.70 0.96
C SER A 605 20.15 17.68 0.00
N ASP A 606 19.33 16.79 -0.56
CA ASP A 606 19.72 15.69 -1.46
C ASP A 606 19.20 15.89 -2.89
N ALA A 607 17.93 16.24 -3.07
CA ALA A 607 17.28 16.28 -4.38
C ALA A 607 17.21 17.70 -5.01
N GLY A 608 17.74 18.76 -4.36
CA GLY A 608 17.79 20.11 -4.89
C GLY A 608 16.51 20.93 -4.68
N ASN A 609 16.20 21.83 -5.62
CA ASN A 609 15.13 22.82 -5.46
C ASN A 609 13.89 22.46 -6.29
N SER A 610 12.71 22.82 -5.75
CA SER A 610 11.45 22.75 -6.46
C SER A 610 10.61 24.01 -6.24
N ASN A 611 10.09 24.58 -7.34
CA ASN A 611 9.18 25.73 -7.34
C ASN A 611 7.86 25.34 -7.99
N VAL A 612 6.77 25.59 -7.28
CA VAL A 612 5.43 25.09 -7.66
C VAL A 612 4.35 26.17 -7.57
N PRO A 613 4.06 26.85 -8.69
CA PRO A 613 2.96 27.81 -8.79
C PRO A 613 1.59 27.12 -8.85
N LYS A 614 0.58 27.86 -8.38
CA LYS A 614 -0.83 27.53 -8.50
C LYS A 614 -1.63 28.78 -8.86
N LEU A 615 -2.58 28.64 -9.79
CA LEU A 615 -3.54 29.68 -10.14
C LEU A 615 -4.92 29.05 -10.15
N GLY A 616 -5.88 29.68 -9.47
CA GLY A 616 -7.25 29.21 -9.39
C GLY A 616 -8.24 30.36 -9.56
N PHE A 617 -9.44 30.04 -9.99
CA PHE A 617 -10.57 30.97 -10.03
C PHE A 617 -11.84 30.33 -9.49
N ARG A 618 -12.70 31.16 -8.93
CA ARG A 618 -14.07 30.86 -8.58
C ARG A 618 -14.95 31.95 -9.20
N TRP A 619 -15.98 31.54 -9.93
CA TRP A 619 -16.87 32.42 -10.64
C TRP A 619 -18.33 32.05 -10.44
N GLN A 620 -19.12 33.02 -9.95
CA GLN A 620 -20.57 32.93 -9.87
C GLN A 620 -21.17 33.94 -10.89
N PRO A 621 -21.57 33.48 -12.09
CA PRO A 621 -21.97 34.39 -13.17
C PRO A 621 -23.28 35.12 -12.88
N PHE A 622 -24.27 34.44 -12.30
CA PHE A 622 -25.63 34.98 -12.18
C PHE A 622 -26.07 35.15 -10.72
N ASP A 623 -25.95 34.07 -9.95
CA ASP A 623 -26.31 34.00 -8.53
C ASP A 623 -25.51 32.90 -7.84
N GLN A 624 -25.87 32.53 -6.61
CA GLN A 624 -25.22 31.46 -5.85
C GLN A 624 -25.61 30.04 -6.33
N GLN A 625 -26.56 29.94 -7.30
CA GLN A 625 -27.01 28.64 -7.81
C GLN A 625 -25.97 27.98 -8.71
N LEU A 626 -25.17 28.76 -9.44
CA LEU A 626 -24.11 28.23 -10.29
C LEU A 626 -22.77 28.81 -9.88
N THR A 627 -21.88 27.94 -9.45
CA THR A 627 -20.46 28.26 -9.22
C THR A 627 -19.61 27.49 -10.23
N LEU A 628 -18.84 28.22 -11.01
CA LEU A 628 -17.78 27.67 -11.88
C LEU A 628 -16.45 27.81 -11.16
N ARG A 629 -15.62 26.80 -11.24
CA ARG A 629 -14.28 26.80 -10.61
C ARG A 629 -13.26 26.16 -11.52
N GLY A 630 -12.00 26.55 -11.38
CA GLY A 630 -10.91 25.93 -12.11
C GLY A 630 -9.57 26.23 -11.48
N ASN A 631 -8.63 25.34 -11.72
CA ASN A 631 -7.31 25.40 -11.14
C ASN A 631 -6.24 24.93 -12.13
N TYR A 632 -5.11 25.61 -12.13
CA TYR A 632 -3.86 25.16 -12.74
C TYR A 632 -2.82 25.08 -11.64
N ALA A 633 -2.27 23.91 -11.40
CA ALA A 633 -1.26 23.70 -10.38
C ALA A 633 -0.08 22.91 -10.95
N LYS A 634 1.13 23.38 -10.65
CA LYS A 634 2.33 22.55 -10.73
C LYS A 634 2.49 21.83 -9.39
N SER A 635 2.80 20.55 -9.44
CA SER A 635 3.13 19.75 -8.26
C SER A 635 4.44 19.01 -8.50
N PHE A 636 5.01 18.44 -7.46
CA PHE A 636 6.21 17.62 -7.59
C PHE A 636 6.19 16.46 -6.59
N LEU A 637 6.96 15.44 -6.92
CA LEU A 637 7.21 14.29 -6.07
C LEU A 637 8.73 14.20 -5.87
N ALA A 638 9.22 14.49 -4.67
CA ALA A 638 10.61 14.27 -4.33
C ALA A 638 10.92 12.76 -4.32
N PRO A 639 12.11 12.34 -4.70
CA PRO A 639 12.55 10.97 -4.48
C PRO A 639 12.42 10.63 -3.00
N ASN A 640 11.99 9.42 -2.67
CA ASN A 640 11.97 8.99 -1.29
C ASN A 640 13.34 8.48 -0.84
N LEU A 641 13.62 8.51 0.47
CA LEU A 641 14.91 8.11 1.02
C LEU A 641 15.27 6.65 0.70
N TYR A 642 14.27 5.77 0.58
CA TYR A 642 14.51 4.38 0.20
C TYR A 642 14.99 4.25 -1.25
N SER A 643 14.37 5.00 -2.18
CA SER A 643 14.77 4.99 -3.59
C SER A 643 16.14 5.60 -3.83
N GLU A 644 16.56 6.56 -2.99
CA GLU A 644 17.89 7.19 -3.11
C GLU A 644 18.98 6.42 -2.38
N TYR A 645 18.70 5.91 -1.17
CA TYR A 645 19.71 5.39 -0.24
C TYR A 645 19.39 4.02 0.34
N GLY A 646 18.27 3.43 -0.03
CA GLY A 646 17.90 2.08 0.39
C GLY A 646 18.90 1.04 -0.11
N PRO A 647 18.74 -0.22 0.27
CA PRO A 647 19.65 -1.28 -0.15
C PRO A 647 19.62 -1.51 -1.67
N THR A 648 20.75 -1.93 -2.20
CA THR A 648 20.84 -2.57 -3.52
C THR A 648 20.71 -4.07 -3.34
N ASP A 649 19.92 -4.72 -4.18
CA ASP A 649 19.79 -6.18 -4.21
C ASP A 649 20.66 -6.75 -5.31
N THR A 650 21.70 -7.47 -4.91
CA THR A 650 22.59 -8.18 -5.82
C THR A 650 22.26 -9.66 -5.78
N ARG A 651 21.71 -10.19 -6.88
CA ARG A 651 21.19 -11.55 -6.94
C ARG A 651 21.40 -12.20 -8.31
N GLN A 652 21.23 -13.54 -8.33
CA GLN A 652 20.95 -14.22 -9.57
C GLN A 652 19.52 -13.94 -10.03
N VAL A 653 19.40 -13.26 -11.16
CA VAL A 653 18.10 -12.96 -11.77
C VAL A 653 17.59 -14.20 -12.48
N GLY A 654 16.36 -14.61 -12.16
CA GLY A 654 15.74 -15.86 -12.61
C GLY A 654 15.70 -16.02 -14.14
N GLY A 655 15.78 -17.24 -14.59
CA GLY A 655 15.99 -17.62 -15.97
C GLY A 655 14.97 -17.16 -17.00
N ALA A 656 13.73 -16.82 -16.59
CA ALA A 656 12.69 -16.34 -17.51
C ALA A 656 13.00 -14.97 -18.14
N VAL A 657 13.90 -14.17 -17.56
CA VAL A 657 14.22 -12.81 -18.03
C VAL A 657 14.85 -12.83 -19.41
N ILE A 658 15.81 -13.71 -19.67
CA ILE A 658 16.48 -13.80 -20.98
C ILE A 658 15.51 -14.21 -22.09
N PRO A 659 14.70 -15.29 -21.96
CA PRO A 659 13.69 -15.63 -22.96
C PRO A 659 12.67 -14.53 -23.18
N ASN A 660 12.26 -13.83 -22.13
CA ASN A 660 11.30 -12.71 -22.21
C ASN A 660 11.89 -11.50 -22.93
N ALA A 661 13.18 -11.21 -22.75
CA ALA A 661 13.87 -10.15 -23.48
C ALA A 661 14.00 -10.47 -24.97
N PHE A 662 14.03 -11.76 -25.34
CA PHE A 662 14.24 -12.22 -26.72
C PHE A 662 13.18 -13.26 -27.15
N PRO A 663 11.91 -12.87 -27.26
CA PRO A 663 10.82 -13.81 -27.55
C PRO A 663 11.02 -14.49 -28.90
N GLY A 664 10.75 -15.80 -28.96
CA GLY A 664 10.86 -16.60 -30.19
C GLY A 664 12.26 -16.96 -30.61
N GLN A 665 13.32 -16.60 -29.86
CA GLN A 665 14.71 -16.92 -30.22
C GLN A 665 15.19 -18.28 -29.69
N GLY A 666 14.34 -19.01 -28.95
CA GLY A 666 14.67 -20.36 -28.42
C GLY A 666 15.76 -20.35 -27.35
N LEU A 667 15.98 -19.22 -26.68
CA LEU A 667 16.94 -19.15 -25.59
C LEU A 667 16.39 -19.89 -24.36
N PRO A 668 17.21 -20.70 -23.67
CA PRO A 668 16.82 -21.36 -22.46
C PRO A 668 16.72 -20.35 -21.30
N PRO A 669 15.95 -20.69 -20.23
CA PRO A 669 15.80 -19.85 -19.05
C PRO A 669 17.05 -19.90 -18.16
N GLU A 670 18.11 -19.24 -18.58
CA GLU A 670 19.38 -19.21 -17.86
C GLU A 670 19.47 -17.99 -16.92
N PRO A 671 19.94 -18.16 -15.66
CA PRO A 671 20.13 -17.05 -14.75
C PRO A 671 21.39 -16.24 -15.08
N PHE A 672 21.36 -14.95 -14.74
CA PHE A 672 22.50 -14.03 -14.83
C PHE A 672 22.62 -13.21 -13.54
N ASN A 673 23.72 -12.47 -13.37
CA ASN A 673 23.94 -11.65 -12.19
C ASN A 673 23.29 -10.28 -12.37
N GLY A 674 22.34 -9.94 -11.51
CA GLY A 674 21.64 -8.66 -11.52
C GLY A 674 21.87 -7.87 -10.24
N GLU A 675 21.93 -6.55 -10.37
CA GLU A 675 21.86 -5.61 -9.26
C GLU A 675 20.72 -4.64 -9.53
N ASP A 676 19.76 -4.55 -8.61
CA ASP A 676 18.72 -3.53 -8.66
C ASP A 676 18.66 -2.73 -7.35
N GLY A 677 17.90 -1.62 -7.32
CA GLY A 677 17.69 -0.83 -6.12
C GLY A 677 17.97 0.66 -6.28
N ASN A 678 18.61 1.23 -5.29
CA ASN A 678 18.73 2.66 -5.09
C ASN A 678 19.48 3.43 -6.19
N ASN A 679 19.22 4.73 -6.26
CA ASN A 679 19.99 5.67 -7.07
C ASN A 679 20.04 7.06 -6.40
N PRO A 680 21.19 7.47 -5.83
CA PRO A 680 21.32 8.75 -5.15
C PRO A 680 21.30 9.98 -6.09
N ASN A 681 21.23 9.77 -7.41
CA ASN A 681 21.16 10.83 -8.41
C ASN A 681 19.73 11.11 -8.89
N LEU A 682 18.72 10.55 -8.24
CA LEU A 682 17.33 10.81 -8.57
C LEU A 682 16.98 12.30 -8.38
N LYS A 683 16.02 12.75 -9.20
CA LYS A 683 15.51 14.12 -9.17
C LYS A 683 14.02 14.13 -8.87
N PRO A 684 13.45 15.23 -8.36
CA PRO A 684 12.02 15.33 -8.20
C PRO A 684 11.29 15.15 -9.53
N ALA A 685 10.29 14.26 -9.54
CA ALA A 685 9.31 14.19 -10.61
C ALA A 685 8.42 15.44 -10.59
N THR A 686 7.92 15.86 -11.73
CA THR A 686 7.06 17.05 -11.86
C THR A 686 5.70 16.67 -12.40
N SER A 687 4.66 17.33 -11.89
CA SER A 687 3.30 17.14 -12.35
C SER A 687 2.65 18.48 -12.70
N ILE A 688 1.80 18.46 -13.71
CA ILE A 688 0.90 19.58 -14.08
C ILE A 688 -0.53 19.06 -13.95
N SER A 689 -1.30 19.69 -13.05
CA SER A 689 -2.72 19.45 -12.87
C SER A 689 -3.53 20.59 -13.46
N ARG A 690 -4.60 20.27 -14.19
CA ARG A 690 -5.60 21.22 -14.71
C ARG A 690 -6.96 20.69 -14.34
N THR A 691 -7.69 21.46 -13.52
CA THR A 691 -9.03 21.10 -13.07
C THR A 691 -10.03 22.18 -13.48
N ILE A 692 -11.18 21.78 -13.96
CA ILE A 692 -12.32 22.65 -14.22
C ILE A 692 -13.63 21.96 -13.81
N GLY A 693 -14.51 22.68 -13.15
CA GLY A 693 -15.73 22.09 -12.67
C GLY A 693 -16.81 23.12 -12.35
N PHE A 694 -17.94 22.60 -11.88
CA PHE A 694 -19.06 23.42 -11.42
C PHE A 694 -19.76 22.84 -10.20
N VAL A 695 -20.41 23.72 -9.45
CA VAL A 695 -21.39 23.40 -8.42
C VAL A 695 -22.71 24.05 -8.82
N LEU A 696 -23.79 23.25 -8.93
CA LEU A 696 -25.12 23.71 -9.28
C LEU A 696 -26.12 23.41 -8.18
N LYS A 697 -26.71 24.45 -7.61
CA LYS A 697 -27.76 24.41 -6.56
C LYS A 697 -29.05 25.08 -7.12
N PRO A 698 -29.84 24.39 -7.98
CA PRO A 698 -30.92 25.04 -8.72
C PRO A 698 -32.04 25.49 -7.78
N GLY A 699 -32.44 26.77 -7.83
CA GLY A 699 -33.44 27.35 -6.94
C GLY A 699 -34.87 26.81 -7.14
N PHE A 700 -35.13 26.19 -8.30
CA PHE A 700 -36.42 25.55 -8.59
C PHE A 700 -36.54 24.13 -8.00
N VAL A 701 -35.42 23.49 -7.61
CA VAL A 701 -35.40 22.25 -6.85
C VAL A 701 -34.60 22.49 -5.56
N ARG A 702 -35.32 22.79 -4.48
CA ARG A 702 -34.67 23.05 -3.19
C ARG A 702 -33.88 21.83 -2.71
N ASN A 703 -32.75 22.08 -2.07
CA ASN A 703 -31.86 21.07 -1.50
C ASN A 703 -31.22 20.08 -2.50
N LEU A 704 -31.26 20.39 -3.80
CA LEU A 704 -30.48 19.66 -4.79
C LEU A 704 -29.11 20.34 -4.95
N ASN A 705 -28.04 19.55 -4.86
CA ASN A 705 -26.67 19.97 -5.10
C ASN A 705 -26.02 19.02 -6.12
N LEU A 706 -25.56 19.54 -7.23
CA LEU A 706 -24.87 18.80 -8.28
C LEU A 706 -23.46 19.34 -8.44
N THR A 707 -22.49 18.46 -8.50
CA THR A 707 -21.08 18.80 -8.71
C THR A 707 -20.48 17.96 -9.83
N ALA A 708 -19.63 18.58 -10.64
CA ALA A 708 -18.80 17.84 -11.59
C ALA A 708 -17.48 18.59 -11.78
N ASP A 709 -16.38 17.88 -11.62
CA ASP A 709 -15.03 18.40 -11.78
C ASP A 709 -14.24 17.49 -12.71
N TYR A 710 -13.71 18.04 -13.79
CA TYR A 710 -12.79 17.37 -14.69
C TYR A 710 -11.35 17.64 -14.28
N SER A 711 -10.54 16.61 -14.22
CA SER A 711 -9.12 16.65 -13.89
C SER A 711 -8.28 16.09 -15.03
N ASN A 712 -7.14 16.73 -15.28
CA ASN A 712 -6.10 16.23 -16.18
C ASN A 712 -4.74 16.43 -15.50
N ILE A 713 -4.09 15.33 -15.11
CA ILE A 713 -2.81 15.30 -14.40
C ILE A 713 -1.77 14.63 -15.30
N ASP A 714 -0.68 15.37 -15.59
CA ASP A 714 0.48 14.91 -16.37
C ASP A 714 1.69 14.86 -15.44
N LEU A 715 2.11 13.66 -15.02
CA LEU A 715 3.26 13.40 -14.13
C LEU A 715 4.41 12.86 -14.94
N ARG A 716 5.56 13.54 -14.91
CA ARG A 716 6.78 13.22 -15.67
C ARG A 716 7.99 13.03 -14.79
N GLY A 717 8.90 12.16 -15.24
CA GLY A 717 10.12 11.83 -14.49
C GLY A 717 9.82 11.07 -13.21
N PHE A 718 8.73 10.29 -13.20
CA PHE A 718 8.42 9.40 -12.09
C PHE A 718 9.49 8.31 -11.98
N GLN A 719 9.83 7.93 -10.74
CA GLN A 719 10.88 6.96 -10.46
C GLN A 719 10.37 5.56 -10.77
N ALA A 720 11.09 4.86 -11.64
CA ALA A 720 10.84 3.45 -11.96
C ALA A 720 12.14 2.74 -12.28
N GLY A 721 12.20 1.41 -12.04
CA GLY A 721 13.25 0.56 -12.60
C GLY A 721 13.10 0.48 -14.11
N ILE A 722 14.18 0.24 -14.81
CA ILE A 722 14.18 0.05 -16.26
C ILE A 722 13.59 -1.34 -16.59
N GLY A 723 13.90 -2.32 -15.76
CA GLY A 723 13.66 -3.72 -15.96
C GLY A 723 14.78 -4.40 -16.76
N PHE A 724 15.30 -5.49 -16.27
CA PHE A 724 16.40 -6.23 -16.90
C PHE A 724 16.08 -6.61 -18.36
N ASN A 725 14.85 -7.01 -18.66
CA ASN A 725 14.41 -7.33 -20.04
C ASN A 725 14.65 -6.16 -21.00
N ASN A 726 14.29 -4.96 -20.58
CA ASN A 726 14.37 -3.74 -21.37
C ASN A 726 15.81 -3.32 -21.60
N ILE A 727 16.67 -3.47 -20.58
CA ILE A 727 18.11 -3.21 -20.68
C ILE A 727 18.73 -4.14 -21.74
N LEU A 728 18.50 -5.45 -21.62
CA LEU A 728 19.03 -6.45 -22.56
C LEU A 728 18.53 -6.21 -23.98
N GLN A 729 17.23 -5.94 -24.15
CA GLN A 729 16.63 -5.69 -25.45
C GLN A 729 17.15 -4.39 -26.09
N SER A 730 17.28 -3.31 -25.31
CA SER A 730 17.80 -2.04 -25.78
C SER A 730 19.25 -2.15 -26.26
N ILE A 731 20.12 -2.80 -25.48
CA ILE A 731 21.51 -3.01 -25.86
C ILE A 731 21.64 -3.90 -27.11
N ASN A 732 20.83 -4.98 -27.16
CA ASN A 732 20.85 -5.84 -28.35
C ASN A 732 20.38 -5.13 -29.61
N THR A 733 19.45 -4.19 -29.52
CA THR A 733 18.88 -3.47 -30.67
C THR A 733 19.76 -2.31 -31.11
N GLN A 734 20.37 -1.59 -30.16
CA GLN A 734 21.06 -0.32 -30.42
C GLN A 734 22.58 -0.39 -30.22
N GLY A 735 23.11 -1.47 -29.63
CA GLY A 735 24.54 -1.60 -29.31
C GLY A 735 25.02 -0.48 -28.40
N SER A 736 26.14 0.13 -28.72
CA SER A 736 26.70 1.26 -27.94
C SER A 736 25.86 2.55 -27.97
N ALA A 737 24.86 2.65 -28.85
CA ALA A 737 23.91 3.76 -28.88
C ALA A 737 22.78 3.59 -27.85
N SER A 738 22.66 2.43 -27.19
CA SER A 738 21.68 2.23 -26.11
C SER A 738 21.98 3.17 -24.93
N PRO A 739 20.99 3.88 -24.37
CA PRO A 739 21.18 4.67 -23.18
C PRO A 739 21.58 3.83 -21.95
N TYR A 740 21.37 2.52 -22.02
CA TYR A 740 21.69 1.55 -20.96
C TYR A 740 22.96 0.76 -21.24
N PHE A 741 23.76 1.14 -22.23
CA PHE A 741 24.97 0.41 -22.58
C PHE A 741 25.92 0.26 -21.38
N ALA A 742 26.02 1.28 -20.54
CA ALA A 742 26.82 1.27 -19.32
C ALA A 742 26.26 0.39 -18.19
N ASN A 743 25.03 -0.09 -18.32
CA ASN A 743 24.37 -0.93 -17.29
C ASN A 743 24.68 -2.42 -17.44
N LEU A 744 25.47 -2.83 -18.45
CA LEU A 744 25.74 -4.24 -18.72
C LEU A 744 27.23 -4.47 -18.92
N ALA A 745 27.74 -5.57 -18.36
CA ALA A 745 29.10 -6.03 -18.59
C ALA A 745 29.20 -7.56 -18.51
N ILE A 746 30.33 -8.10 -18.89
CA ILE A 746 30.75 -9.49 -18.61
C ILE A 746 31.95 -9.49 -17.68
N GLY A 747 32.09 -10.55 -16.88
CA GLY A 747 33.21 -10.76 -15.97
C GLY A 747 33.02 -10.16 -14.58
N SER A 748 32.38 -9.00 -14.46
CA SER A 748 32.06 -8.33 -13.19
C SER A 748 30.98 -7.29 -13.43
N PHE A 749 30.43 -6.68 -12.34
CA PHE A 749 29.48 -5.57 -12.48
C PHE A 749 30.11 -4.36 -13.18
N PRO A 750 29.32 -3.63 -13.98
CA PRO A 750 29.77 -2.40 -14.62
C PRO A 750 30.49 -1.45 -13.67
N GLY A 751 31.66 -0.97 -14.08
CA GLY A 751 32.50 -0.09 -13.27
C GLY A 751 33.46 -0.79 -12.29
N GLN A 752 33.37 -2.10 -12.14
CA GLN A 752 34.29 -2.88 -11.30
C GLN A 752 35.49 -3.42 -12.11
N ALA A 753 36.54 -3.85 -11.39
CA ALA A 753 37.70 -4.44 -12.01
C ALA A 753 37.34 -5.76 -12.75
N GLY A 754 37.83 -5.93 -13.95
CA GLY A 754 37.52 -7.10 -14.79
C GLY A 754 36.23 -6.97 -15.63
N ALA A 755 35.44 -5.94 -15.42
CA ALA A 755 34.23 -5.69 -16.22
C ALA A 755 34.59 -5.23 -17.63
N SER A 756 33.92 -5.81 -18.65
CA SER A 756 34.01 -5.36 -20.03
C SER A 756 32.63 -5.44 -20.71
N ASN A 757 32.35 -4.55 -21.63
CA ASN A 757 31.13 -4.62 -22.43
C ASN A 757 31.47 -4.71 -23.94
N PRO A 758 31.46 -5.91 -24.50
CA PRO A 758 31.77 -6.13 -25.92
C PRO A 758 30.57 -5.93 -26.85
N PHE A 759 29.40 -5.56 -26.33
CA PHE A 759 28.15 -5.56 -27.10
C PHE A 759 27.85 -4.24 -27.83
N GLY A 760 28.88 -3.53 -28.26
CA GLY A 760 28.74 -2.25 -28.95
C GLY A 760 28.01 -2.30 -30.30
N THR A 761 27.94 -3.46 -30.96
CA THR A 761 27.23 -3.65 -32.23
C THR A 761 25.86 -4.33 -31.99
N PRO A 762 24.77 -3.85 -32.62
CA PRO A 762 23.47 -4.51 -32.55
C PRO A 762 23.52 -6.01 -32.87
N GLY A 763 22.78 -6.83 -32.11
CA GLY A 763 22.69 -8.29 -32.27
C GLY A 763 23.81 -9.10 -31.63
N THR A 764 24.89 -8.47 -31.18
CA THR A 764 26.04 -9.18 -30.58
C THR A 764 25.70 -9.79 -29.24
N LEU A 765 24.86 -9.14 -28.44
CA LEU A 765 24.39 -9.68 -27.16
C LEU A 765 23.59 -10.98 -27.35
N LEU A 766 22.62 -10.98 -28.26
CA LEU A 766 21.84 -12.18 -28.58
C LEU A 766 22.74 -13.32 -29.08
N THR A 767 23.74 -13.02 -29.93
CA THR A 767 24.70 -14.00 -30.39
C THR A 767 25.51 -14.60 -29.24
N TYR A 768 25.95 -13.77 -28.30
CA TYR A 768 26.63 -14.21 -27.07
C TYR A 768 25.75 -15.12 -26.20
N LEU A 769 24.50 -14.74 -25.95
CA LEU A 769 23.58 -15.52 -25.13
C LEU A 769 23.23 -16.89 -25.76
N LYS A 770 23.29 -17.04 -27.08
CA LYS A 770 23.13 -18.33 -27.74
C LYS A 770 24.27 -19.33 -27.44
N GLY A 771 25.33 -18.88 -26.80
CA GLY A 771 26.41 -19.72 -26.28
C GLY A 771 26.07 -20.50 -24.99
N GLY A 772 24.90 -20.26 -24.40
CA GLY A 772 24.35 -21.06 -23.31
C GLY A 772 24.72 -20.58 -21.91
N LEU A 773 24.58 -21.48 -20.93
CA LEU A 773 24.63 -21.19 -19.47
C LEU A 773 25.91 -20.43 -19.06
N ALA A 774 27.07 -20.84 -19.53
CA ALA A 774 28.34 -20.22 -19.13
C ALA A 774 28.38 -18.72 -19.51
N ASN A 775 27.78 -18.35 -20.65
CA ASN A 775 27.72 -16.98 -21.12
C ASN A 775 26.70 -16.17 -20.33
N ALA A 776 25.51 -16.72 -20.03
CA ALA A 776 24.53 -16.08 -19.22
C ALA A 776 25.05 -15.87 -17.78
N ALA A 777 25.64 -16.89 -17.16
CA ALA A 777 26.21 -16.80 -15.81
C ALA A 777 27.34 -15.76 -15.68
N ASN A 778 28.00 -15.41 -16.80
CA ASN A 778 29.05 -14.39 -16.83
C ASN A 778 28.52 -12.98 -17.20
N LEU A 779 27.20 -12.81 -17.28
CA LEU A 779 26.57 -11.54 -17.56
C LEU A 779 26.22 -10.83 -16.25
N TYR A 780 26.50 -9.53 -16.19
CA TYR A 780 26.25 -8.65 -15.04
C TYR A 780 25.45 -7.44 -15.50
N VAL A 781 24.29 -7.21 -14.91
CA VAL A 781 23.36 -6.15 -15.32
C VAL A 781 22.92 -5.32 -14.10
N ILE A 782 22.98 -4.00 -14.22
CA ILE A 782 22.53 -3.05 -13.20
C ILE A 782 21.20 -2.42 -13.63
N ASP A 783 20.18 -2.57 -12.79
CA ASP A 783 18.85 -1.98 -12.98
C ASP A 783 18.48 -1.08 -11.78
N ARG A 784 19.02 0.12 -11.71
CA ARG A 784 18.72 1.09 -10.66
C ARG A 784 17.53 1.97 -11.03
N PHE A 785 16.86 2.51 -10.02
CA PHE A 785 15.78 3.50 -10.21
C PHE A 785 16.24 4.68 -11.05
N GLN A 786 15.39 5.13 -11.97
CA GLN A 786 15.62 6.29 -12.84
C GLN A 786 14.37 7.15 -12.96
N ASN A 787 14.55 8.45 -13.30
CA ASN A 787 13.45 9.38 -13.58
C ASN A 787 12.98 9.23 -15.03
N ASN A 788 12.40 8.09 -15.38
CA ASN A 788 12.09 7.72 -16.76
C ASN A 788 10.60 7.51 -17.07
N ALA A 789 9.76 7.39 -16.03
CA ALA A 789 8.35 7.09 -16.25
C ALA A 789 7.49 8.35 -16.43
N GLU A 790 6.43 8.22 -17.23
CA GLU A 790 5.44 9.26 -17.50
C GLU A 790 4.03 8.70 -17.30
N LEU A 791 3.17 9.47 -16.62
CA LEU A 791 1.80 9.09 -16.34
C LEU A 791 0.86 10.24 -16.71
N ILE A 792 -0.21 9.92 -17.43
CA ILE A 792 -1.28 10.87 -17.77
C ILE A 792 -2.61 10.32 -17.28
N GLU A 793 -3.25 11.08 -16.39
CA GLU A 793 -4.57 10.78 -15.84
C GLU A 793 -5.58 11.82 -16.32
N LYS A 794 -6.77 11.35 -16.74
CA LYS A 794 -7.91 12.19 -17.09
C LYS A 794 -9.17 11.56 -16.53
N SER A 795 -9.84 12.29 -15.64
CA SER A 795 -11.06 11.79 -15.00
C SER A 795 -12.07 12.90 -14.68
N TRP A 796 -13.28 12.45 -14.39
CA TRP A 796 -14.33 13.24 -13.78
C TRP A 796 -14.59 12.76 -12.35
N THR A 797 -14.77 13.70 -11.45
CA THR A 797 -15.39 13.47 -10.14
C THR A 797 -16.75 14.11 -10.16
N VAL A 798 -17.81 13.35 -9.87
CA VAL A 798 -19.19 13.81 -9.93
C VAL A 798 -19.91 13.56 -8.61
N GLY A 799 -20.83 14.45 -8.25
CA GLY A 799 -21.66 14.33 -7.06
C GLY A 799 -23.09 14.83 -7.32
N ALA A 800 -24.06 14.15 -6.71
CA ALA A 800 -25.43 14.61 -6.67
C ALA A 800 -26.01 14.31 -5.29
N PHE A 801 -26.54 15.31 -4.63
CA PHE A 801 -27.14 15.21 -3.31
C PHE A 801 -28.51 15.87 -3.32
N TYR A 802 -29.50 15.17 -2.81
CA TYR A 802 -30.86 15.67 -2.76
C TYR A 802 -31.53 15.29 -1.44
N SER A 803 -32.08 16.26 -0.72
CA SER A 803 -32.76 16.05 0.55
C SER A 803 -34.20 16.54 0.48
N ILE A 804 -35.15 15.72 0.90
CA ILE A 804 -36.57 16.01 0.96
C ILE A 804 -37.06 15.80 2.39
N ALA A 805 -37.41 16.89 3.06
CA ALA A 805 -38.14 16.82 4.33
C ALA A 805 -39.65 16.79 4.06
N THR A 806 -40.33 15.78 4.56
CA THR A 806 -41.80 15.63 4.45
C THR A 806 -42.47 15.98 5.75
N ALA A 807 -43.73 16.44 5.69
CA ALA A 807 -44.46 16.85 6.88
C ALA A 807 -44.73 15.71 7.89
N HIS A 808 -44.79 14.45 7.42
CA HIS A 808 -45.22 13.30 8.26
C HIS A 808 -44.38 12.04 8.09
N ALA A 809 -43.63 11.96 7.00
CA ALA A 809 -42.88 10.74 6.70
C ALA A 809 -41.34 10.86 6.93
N GLY A 810 -40.90 11.93 7.63
CA GLY A 810 -39.47 12.15 7.88
C GLY A 810 -38.71 12.74 6.69
N THR A 811 -37.41 12.62 6.73
CA THR A 811 -36.49 13.16 5.72
C THR A 811 -35.90 12.02 4.88
N PHE A 812 -35.87 12.22 3.59
CA PHE A 812 -35.19 11.35 2.63
C PHE A 812 -33.99 12.08 2.06
N GLU A 813 -32.80 11.43 2.09
CA GLU A 813 -31.56 11.94 1.54
C GLU A 813 -31.03 10.96 0.51
N LEU A 814 -30.86 11.41 -0.72
CA LEU A 814 -30.26 10.66 -1.82
C LEU A 814 -28.92 11.30 -2.11
N GLY A 815 -27.83 10.54 -1.92
CA GLY A 815 -26.49 10.94 -2.25
C GLY A 815 -25.89 10.00 -3.30
N THR A 816 -25.14 10.54 -4.24
CA THR A 816 -24.25 9.74 -5.10
C THR A 816 -22.97 10.50 -5.37
N THR A 817 -21.86 9.81 -5.24
CA THR A 817 -20.53 10.28 -5.64
C THR A 817 -19.99 9.32 -6.68
N GLY A 818 -19.17 9.81 -7.59
CA GLY A 818 -18.61 8.97 -8.65
C GLY A 818 -17.28 9.47 -9.17
N SER A 819 -16.44 8.53 -9.58
CA SER A 819 -15.19 8.75 -10.31
C SER A 819 -15.30 8.06 -11.67
N VAL A 820 -15.02 8.80 -12.73
CA VAL A 820 -15.12 8.33 -14.12
C VAL A 820 -13.81 8.63 -14.83
N PHE A 821 -13.04 7.60 -15.16
CA PHE A 821 -11.82 7.74 -15.93
C PHE A 821 -12.09 7.78 -17.44
N ASP A 822 -11.67 8.85 -18.09
CA ASP A 822 -11.55 8.90 -19.55
C ASP A 822 -10.32 8.09 -19.97
N SER A 823 -9.17 8.34 -19.30
CA SER A 823 -7.93 7.62 -19.52
C SER A 823 -7.03 7.66 -18.28
N PHE A 824 -6.26 6.59 -18.08
CA PHE A 824 -5.13 6.53 -17.18
C PHE A 824 -4.05 5.76 -17.91
N THR A 825 -3.05 6.47 -18.40
CA THR A 825 -1.99 5.90 -19.24
C THR A 825 -0.63 6.06 -18.57
N PHE A 826 0.19 5.03 -18.70
CA PHE A 826 1.53 4.97 -18.14
C PHE A 826 2.53 4.55 -19.19
N LEU A 827 3.64 5.25 -19.25
CA LEU A 827 4.83 4.91 -20.03
C LEU A 827 5.98 4.65 -19.07
N ASP A 828 6.41 3.41 -18.96
CA ASP A 828 7.51 3.00 -18.08
C ASP A 828 8.87 3.48 -18.58
N LEU A 829 9.06 3.45 -19.90
CA LEU A 829 10.30 3.82 -20.57
C LEU A 829 10.02 4.57 -21.87
N PRO A 830 10.56 5.77 -22.05
CA PRO A 830 10.47 6.51 -23.31
C PRO A 830 11.49 5.99 -24.34
N LEU A 831 11.43 4.70 -24.65
CA LEU A 831 12.28 4.06 -25.67
C LEU A 831 11.53 3.88 -27.00
N PRO A 832 12.24 3.84 -28.14
CA PRO A 832 11.64 3.51 -29.43
C PRO A 832 10.90 2.16 -29.36
N GLY A 833 9.63 2.16 -29.74
CA GLY A 833 8.76 0.97 -29.69
C GLY A 833 7.97 0.79 -28.40
N HIS A 834 8.26 1.53 -27.32
CA HIS A 834 7.43 1.58 -26.11
C HIS A 834 6.24 2.53 -26.33
N THR A 835 5.08 2.13 -25.87
CA THR A 835 3.83 2.89 -25.98
C THR A 835 3.15 3.01 -24.63
N PHE A 836 2.36 4.05 -24.45
CA PHE A 836 1.55 4.20 -23.25
C PHE A 836 0.62 2.98 -23.04
N ILE A 837 0.69 2.39 -21.85
CA ILE A 837 -0.19 1.33 -21.42
C ILE A 837 -1.44 1.96 -20.82
N GLN A 838 -2.63 1.59 -21.30
CA GLN A 838 -3.90 2.06 -20.75
C GLN A 838 -4.31 1.18 -19.56
N TYR A 839 -4.49 1.81 -18.40
CA TYR A 839 -4.95 1.15 -17.18
C TYR A 839 -6.47 1.29 -16.97
N ALA A 840 -7.05 2.44 -17.33
CA ALA A 840 -8.48 2.67 -17.15
C ALA A 840 -9.31 1.68 -17.99
N GLY A 841 -10.17 0.92 -17.33
CA GLY A 841 -10.97 -0.15 -17.92
C GLY A 841 -10.24 -1.50 -18.02
N ASN A 842 -9.07 -1.63 -17.42
CA ASN A 842 -8.28 -2.85 -17.46
C ASN A 842 -7.91 -3.35 -16.05
N ALA A 843 -7.68 -4.65 -15.96
CA ALA A 843 -6.92 -5.31 -14.92
C ALA A 843 -5.58 -5.71 -15.54
N THR A 844 -4.48 -5.20 -15.00
CA THR A 844 -3.14 -5.41 -15.54
C THR A 844 -2.09 -5.45 -14.43
N ASN A 845 -1.05 -6.23 -14.62
CA ASN A 845 0.09 -6.28 -13.71
C ASN A 845 1.34 -5.64 -14.33
N ALA A 846 1.19 -4.95 -15.45
CA ALA A 846 2.27 -4.26 -16.12
C ALA A 846 2.65 -2.98 -15.38
N GLY A 847 3.95 -2.75 -15.17
CA GLY A 847 4.48 -1.51 -14.57
C GLY A 847 4.16 -1.30 -13.08
N VAL A 848 4.46 -0.10 -12.61
CA VAL A 848 4.45 0.28 -11.19
C VAL A 848 3.02 0.45 -10.61
N PHE A 849 2.04 0.70 -11.46
CA PHE A 849 0.64 1.00 -11.08
C PHE A 849 -0.32 -0.17 -11.33
N GLY A 850 0.16 -1.39 -11.45
CA GLY A 850 -0.65 -2.58 -11.70
C GLY A 850 -1.86 -2.69 -10.78
N GLY A 851 -2.89 -3.39 -11.22
CA GLY A 851 -4.14 -3.60 -10.49
C GLY A 851 -5.36 -3.47 -11.39
N THR A 852 -6.52 -3.42 -10.80
CA THR A 852 -7.78 -3.19 -11.51
C THR A 852 -8.17 -1.72 -11.40
N LEU A 853 -8.40 -1.06 -12.54
CA LEU A 853 -8.85 0.32 -12.58
C LEU A 853 -10.15 0.43 -13.39
N PRO A 854 -11.33 0.22 -12.76
CA PRO A 854 -12.61 0.41 -13.45
C PRO A 854 -12.77 1.81 -13.97
N LYS A 855 -13.36 1.97 -15.17
CA LYS A 855 -13.66 3.30 -15.71
C LYS A 855 -14.65 4.07 -14.87
N TRP A 856 -15.63 3.37 -14.28
CA TRP A 856 -16.70 3.98 -13.50
C TRP A 856 -16.70 3.33 -12.11
N HIS A 857 -16.63 4.16 -11.10
CA HIS A 857 -16.86 3.79 -9.70
C HIS A 857 -17.86 4.78 -9.13
N PHE A 858 -19.00 4.29 -8.63
CA PHE A 858 -20.05 5.07 -7.99
C PHE A 858 -20.38 4.51 -6.62
N TYR A 859 -20.60 5.41 -5.67
CA TYR A 859 -21.20 5.10 -4.37
C TYR A 859 -22.49 5.90 -4.23
N THR A 860 -23.60 5.21 -3.99
CA THR A 860 -24.94 5.82 -3.92
C THR A 860 -25.59 5.41 -2.62
N THR A 861 -26.12 6.36 -1.87
CA THR A 861 -26.84 6.18 -0.60
C THR A 861 -28.24 6.72 -0.69
N LEU A 862 -29.19 6.02 -0.11
CA LEU A 862 -30.53 6.50 0.20
C LEU A 862 -30.75 6.34 1.71
N VAL A 863 -30.84 7.47 2.41
CA VAL A 863 -31.08 7.52 3.84
C VAL A 863 -32.49 8.02 4.08
N TRP A 864 -33.24 7.31 4.92
CA TRP A 864 -34.52 7.76 5.45
C TRP A 864 -34.39 7.94 6.95
N SER A 865 -34.77 9.12 7.45
CA SER A 865 -34.71 9.48 8.85
C SER A 865 -36.09 9.94 9.33
N SER A 866 -36.59 9.35 10.39
CA SER A 866 -37.85 9.76 11.03
C SER A 866 -37.73 9.63 12.54
N ASN A 867 -37.82 10.76 13.24
CA ASN A 867 -37.49 10.87 14.66
C ASN A 867 -36.08 10.26 14.93
N ASP A 868 -36.06 9.25 15.78
CA ASP A 868 -34.83 8.58 16.23
C ASP A 868 -34.43 7.38 15.35
N LEU A 869 -35.20 7.06 14.31
CA LEU A 869 -34.95 5.92 13.42
C LEU A 869 -34.31 6.39 12.10
N HIS A 870 -33.21 5.75 11.75
CA HIS A 870 -32.49 5.98 10.50
C HIS A 870 -32.33 4.66 9.74
N LEU A 871 -32.81 4.64 8.51
CA LEU A 871 -32.64 3.51 7.59
C LEU A 871 -31.80 3.93 6.41
N GLU A 872 -30.87 3.11 6.01
CA GLU A 872 -29.97 3.40 4.90
C GLU A 872 -29.86 2.18 3.95
N VAL A 873 -29.87 2.49 2.66
CA VAL A 873 -29.51 1.58 1.58
C VAL A 873 -28.35 2.22 0.83
N ALA A 874 -27.24 1.50 0.73
CA ALA A 874 -26.09 1.95 -0.06
C ALA A 874 -25.78 0.98 -1.20
N ASN A 875 -25.20 1.50 -2.28
CA ASN A 875 -24.72 0.71 -3.40
C ASN A 875 -23.32 1.16 -3.85
N SER A 876 -22.38 0.23 -3.86
CA SER A 876 -21.07 0.40 -4.48
C SER A 876 -21.10 -0.26 -5.86
N TYR A 877 -20.85 0.51 -6.91
CA TYR A 877 -20.86 0.06 -8.31
C TYR A 877 -19.51 0.32 -8.98
N LEU A 878 -18.88 -0.75 -9.52
CA LEU A 878 -17.67 -0.69 -10.33
C LEU A 878 -17.95 -1.30 -11.70
N SER A 879 -17.55 -0.59 -12.77
CA SER A 879 -17.78 -1.05 -14.14
C SER A 879 -16.98 -2.32 -14.47
N ALA A 880 -17.40 -3.02 -15.52
CA ALA A 880 -16.63 -4.11 -16.09
C ALA A 880 -15.26 -3.64 -16.58
N VAL A 881 -14.27 -4.54 -16.53
CA VAL A 881 -12.92 -4.30 -17.02
C VAL A 881 -12.46 -5.46 -17.91
N THR A 882 -11.29 -5.32 -18.50
CA THR A 882 -10.64 -6.36 -19.29
C THR A 882 -9.39 -6.84 -18.58
N ASP A 883 -9.28 -8.15 -18.32
CA ASP A 883 -8.07 -8.78 -17.81
C ASP A 883 -7.06 -8.95 -18.95
N THR A 884 -6.04 -8.11 -18.96
CA THR A 884 -5.00 -8.08 -20.00
C THR A 884 -3.79 -8.95 -19.65
N GLY A 885 -3.75 -9.49 -18.43
CA GLY A 885 -2.63 -10.28 -17.94
C GLY A 885 -1.37 -9.45 -17.65
N ALA A 886 -0.33 -10.13 -17.20
CA ALA A 886 0.99 -9.52 -17.11
C ALA A 886 1.54 -9.30 -18.52
N ASN A 887 2.00 -8.10 -18.80
CA ASN A 887 2.65 -7.68 -20.06
C ASN A 887 1.76 -7.66 -21.33
N GLY A 888 0.43 -7.73 -21.23
CA GLY A 888 -0.47 -7.63 -22.38
C GLY A 888 -0.35 -8.73 -23.45
N VAL A 889 0.35 -9.83 -23.15
CA VAL A 889 0.70 -10.88 -24.13
C VAL A 889 -0.40 -11.94 -24.30
N SER A 890 -1.36 -12.01 -23.37
CA SER A 890 -2.46 -12.97 -23.43
C SER A 890 -3.69 -12.39 -24.12
N PRO A 891 -4.49 -13.15 -24.88
CA PRO A 891 -5.73 -12.63 -25.39
C PRO A 891 -6.60 -12.14 -24.22
N PRO A 892 -7.15 -10.90 -24.29
CA PRO A 892 -7.86 -10.27 -23.17
C PRO A 892 -9.09 -11.08 -22.75
N LEU A 893 -9.38 -11.12 -21.44
CA LEU A 893 -10.58 -11.75 -20.87
C LEU A 893 -11.52 -10.69 -20.29
N PRO A 894 -12.86 -10.79 -20.53
CA PRO A 894 -13.81 -9.88 -19.91
C PRO A 894 -13.95 -10.20 -18.40
N VAL A 895 -13.88 -9.14 -17.57
CA VAL A 895 -14.16 -9.19 -16.13
C VAL A 895 -15.48 -8.49 -15.87
N SER A 896 -16.42 -9.19 -15.22
CA SER A 896 -17.76 -8.65 -15.02
C SER A 896 -17.76 -7.44 -14.08
N ARG A 897 -18.79 -6.56 -14.26
CA ARG A 897 -19.07 -5.47 -13.33
C ARG A 897 -19.29 -6.00 -11.90
N TYR A 898 -18.98 -5.18 -10.91
CA TYR A 898 -19.25 -5.45 -9.51
C TYR A 898 -20.29 -4.46 -8.98
N SER A 899 -21.29 -4.97 -8.25
CA SER A 899 -22.28 -4.12 -7.56
C SER A 899 -22.66 -4.83 -6.27
N ALA A 900 -22.42 -4.14 -5.15
CA ALA A 900 -22.73 -4.60 -3.81
C ALA A 900 -23.71 -3.64 -3.16
N PHE A 901 -24.72 -4.18 -2.48
CA PHE A 901 -25.72 -3.42 -1.73
C PHE A 901 -25.52 -3.62 -0.25
N ASP A 902 -25.63 -2.54 0.51
CA ASP A 902 -25.54 -2.52 1.96
C ASP A 902 -26.86 -2.01 2.54
N LEU A 903 -27.21 -2.54 3.72
CA LEU A 903 -28.40 -2.14 4.47
C LEU A 903 -27.97 -1.79 5.88
N ARG A 904 -28.51 -0.68 6.43
CA ARG A 904 -28.29 -0.25 7.81
C ARG A 904 -29.59 0.26 8.42
N ALA A 905 -29.77 -0.06 9.69
CA ALA A 905 -30.79 0.54 10.55
C ALA A 905 -30.12 1.03 11.82
N ALA A 906 -30.41 2.26 12.22
CA ALA A 906 -29.93 2.83 13.47
C ALA A 906 -31.10 3.45 14.24
N TYR A 907 -31.02 3.38 15.58
CA TYR A 907 -32.00 3.96 16.48
C TYR A 907 -31.31 4.71 17.62
N ASP A 908 -31.69 5.98 17.80
CA ASP A 908 -31.16 6.83 18.85
C ASP A 908 -32.12 6.84 20.03
N TRP A 909 -31.75 6.24 21.17
CA TRP A 909 -32.53 6.20 22.37
C TRP A 909 -31.88 7.09 23.43
N GLY A 910 -32.10 8.39 23.31
CA GLY A 910 -31.50 9.40 24.17
C GLY A 910 -29.98 9.38 24.15
N LYS A 911 -29.35 8.81 25.19
CA LYS A 911 -27.88 8.69 25.27
C LYS A 911 -27.33 7.45 24.60
N LEU A 912 -28.17 6.56 24.12
CA LEU A 912 -27.79 5.28 23.52
C LEU A 912 -28.14 5.27 22.03
N THR A 913 -27.15 5.07 21.19
CA THR A 913 -27.31 4.80 19.77
C THR A 913 -27.03 3.32 19.51
N MET A 914 -27.96 2.63 18.87
CA MET A 914 -27.76 1.26 18.40
C MET A 914 -27.93 1.21 16.89
N ALA A 915 -27.01 0.53 16.20
CA ALA A 915 -27.16 0.26 14.79
C ALA A 915 -26.86 -1.20 14.46
N MET A 916 -27.53 -1.71 13.44
CA MET A 916 -27.25 -2.99 12.85
C MET A 916 -27.28 -2.87 11.33
N GLY A 917 -26.53 -3.72 10.66
CA GLY A 917 -26.52 -3.70 9.22
C GLY A 917 -25.93 -4.96 8.60
N VAL A 918 -26.03 -4.98 7.28
CA VAL A 918 -25.50 -6.03 6.43
C VAL A 918 -24.76 -5.37 5.28
N ASN A 919 -23.44 -5.47 5.29
CA ASN A 919 -22.64 -5.10 4.12
C ASN A 919 -22.72 -6.23 3.07
N ASN A 920 -22.81 -5.85 1.79
CA ASN A 920 -22.91 -6.78 0.66
C ASN A 920 -24.03 -7.82 0.86
N VAL A 921 -25.26 -7.36 1.03
CA VAL A 921 -26.44 -8.20 1.29
C VAL A 921 -26.65 -9.29 0.23
N THR A 922 -26.26 -9.02 -1.01
CA THR A 922 -26.34 -9.94 -2.15
C THR A 922 -25.22 -10.99 -2.15
N ASN A 923 -24.28 -10.93 -1.23
CA ASN A 923 -23.08 -11.78 -1.16
C ASN A 923 -22.29 -11.81 -2.49
N ARG A 924 -22.12 -10.65 -3.09
CA ARG A 924 -21.37 -10.52 -4.35
C ARG A 924 -19.88 -10.74 -4.09
N MET A 925 -19.29 -11.77 -4.72
CA MET A 925 -17.87 -12.05 -4.65
C MET A 925 -17.07 -11.29 -5.72
N PRO A 926 -15.75 -11.11 -5.53
CA PRO A 926 -14.85 -10.52 -6.52
C PRO A 926 -15.01 -11.16 -7.90
N PRO A 927 -15.06 -10.39 -8.98
CA PRO A 927 -15.04 -10.95 -10.34
C PRO A 927 -13.66 -11.51 -10.67
N LEU A 928 -13.64 -12.59 -11.46
CA LEU A 928 -12.41 -13.30 -11.81
C LEU A 928 -11.57 -12.51 -12.84
N ALA A 929 -10.28 -12.39 -12.55
CA ALA A 929 -9.23 -11.87 -13.43
C ALA A 929 -7.94 -12.69 -13.28
N PRO A 930 -7.96 -13.99 -13.66
CA PRO A 930 -6.93 -14.97 -13.31
C PRO A 930 -5.60 -14.75 -14.03
N ARG A 931 -5.57 -13.98 -15.12
CA ARG A 931 -4.35 -13.72 -15.87
C ARG A 931 -3.48 -12.66 -15.19
N THR A 932 -4.13 -11.66 -14.60
CA THR A 932 -3.45 -10.61 -13.83
C THR A 932 -3.20 -11.04 -12.39
N PHE A 933 -4.14 -11.75 -11.77
CA PHE A 933 -4.13 -12.13 -10.36
C PHE A 933 -4.12 -13.64 -10.19
N SER A 934 -3.05 -14.29 -10.65
CA SER A 934 -2.89 -15.74 -10.62
C SER A 934 -2.96 -16.35 -9.22
N ASP A 935 -2.64 -15.58 -8.18
CA ASP A 935 -2.59 -16.08 -6.82
C ASP A 935 -3.99 -16.25 -6.20
N ASN A 936 -4.90 -15.29 -6.47
CA ASN A 936 -6.26 -15.27 -5.92
C ASN A 936 -7.34 -15.42 -7.02
N ASN A 937 -6.96 -15.38 -8.29
CA ASN A 937 -7.84 -15.32 -9.49
C ASN A 937 -8.71 -14.07 -9.56
N ALA A 938 -8.60 -13.16 -8.59
CA ALA A 938 -9.35 -11.92 -8.49
C ALA A 938 -8.52 -10.84 -7.81
N ASP A 939 -8.82 -9.60 -8.10
CA ASP A 939 -8.20 -8.47 -7.41
C ASP A 939 -8.90 -8.21 -6.07
N ILE A 940 -8.35 -8.76 -5.01
CA ILE A 940 -8.88 -8.58 -3.64
C ILE A 940 -8.53 -7.20 -3.05
N ALA A 941 -7.64 -6.45 -3.69
CA ALA A 941 -7.35 -5.08 -3.31
C ALA A 941 -8.40 -4.08 -3.84
N THR A 942 -9.09 -4.41 -4.92
CA THR A 942 -10.18 -3.59 -5.49
C THR A 942 -11.55 -4.06 -5.05
N TYR A 943 -11.76 -5.37 -4.92
CA TYR A 943 -13.04 -6.00 -4.58
C TYR A 943 -12.94 -6.75 -3.26
N SER A 944 -13.84 -6.46 -2.32
CA SER A 944 -13.82 -7.12 -1.01
C SER A 944 -14.03 -8.64 -1.12
N PRO A 945 -13.11 -9.46 -0.60
CA PRO A 945 -13.26 -10.92 -0.58
C PRO A 945 -14.13 -11.43 0.59
N ILE A 946 -14.57 -10.55 1.49
CA ILE A 946 -15.33 -10.93 2.69
C ILE A 946 -16.69 -11.51 2.33
N GLY A 947 -17.35 -10.96 1.29
CA GLY A 947 -18.72 -11.29 0.96
C GLY A 947 -19.72 -10.61 1.89
N ARG A 948 -20.80 -11.30 2.29
CA ARG A 948 -21.81 -10.76 3.19
C ARG A 948 -21.27 -10.67 4.62
N LEU A 949 -21.37 -9.48 5.23
CA LEU A 949 -20.91 -9.18 6.59
C LEU A 949 -22.06 -8.57 7.39
N LEU A 950 -22.52 -9.27 8.43
CA LEU A 950 -23.49 -8.73 9.38
C LEU A 950 -22.74 -8.00 10.49
N TYR A 951 -23.24 -6.85 10.91
CA TYR A 951 -22.64 -6.11 12.02
C TYR A 951 -23.69 -5.48 12.95
N ALA A 952 -23.24 -5.20 14.16
CA ALA A 952 -23.98 -4.42 15.14
C ALA A 952 -23.03 -3.46 15.85
N THR A 953 -23.53 -2.26 16.14
CA THR A 953 -22.81 -1.21 16.89
C THR A 953 -23.68 -0.71 18.04
N VAL A 954 -23.02 -0.38 19.13
CA VAL A 954 -23.64 0.28 20.29
C VAL A 954 -22.74 1.44 20.72
N THR A 955 -23.31 2.62 20.85
CA THR A 955 -22.61 3.81 21.36
C THR A 955 -23.41 4.43 22.49
N VAL A 956 -22.76 4.73 23.60
CA VAL A 956 -23.34 5.39 24.78
C VAL A 956 -22.68 6.74 24.98
N LYS A 957 -23.43 7.82 25.07
CA LYS A 957 -22.98 9.19 25.38
C LYS A 957 -23.39 9.55 26.80
N LEU A 958 -22.44 9.81 27.72
CA LEU A 958 -22.63 10.08 29.14
C LEU A 958 -22.43 11.56 29.46
#